data_64be4b458de8800eb4a1e2962363be83
#
_entry.id   64be4b458de8800eb4a1e2962363be83
#
_cell.length_a   1.000
_cell.length_b   1.000
_cell.length_c   1.000
_cell.angle_alpha   90.00
_cell.angle_beta   90.00
_cell.angle_gamma   90.00
#
_symmetry.space_group_name_H-M   'P 1'
#
loop_
_entity.id
_entity.type
_entity.pdbx_description
1 polymer ?
#
loop_
_entity_poly.entity_id
_entity_poly.type
_entity_poly.pdbx_seq_one_letter_code
_entity_poly.pdbx_strand_id
1 'polypeptide(L)'
;MAAVPRRPADIAVRRHYRSLVGIAAALAASALGVVSGGTLPMADGPLFDLSVATRAALTSPADPRTVAVVALDDRSLESPELRDLPRVFLAPYWAQMLDALFAAGARAVAFDVIFAYSANRFQPDYDRPFLEQLSRHRNRVVLATTARTKVADPLFHAAGGSVGLAELVPDADGVYRRVAARIRFADGREAATLAAAALERAGAPPMPPSLLLVPSAHLESIPSYSLIDVVRCAGAAPEALAAAFAGRIVLVGTTLAEEGRKPAPDRFLRPRLSEEPPAGARSAGCALRRLGASYPESRTVPGVFLHAAGVEAVAGGPTVGTAPSLSLVTLAGSLAFCGAWLGFALSPWWAALALLGVLAAIFAASSGLLSAGLWVPVALPGASMVGAAALAYVVRFLVEDRRRRRVQRAFSHYLAPQLVDRLVEGESELRLGGERREVSIMFADLSDFTMLSGKLGSQELMELTNRYLAELVAAVEATGGYVDKFIGDAVMAIWGAPVADADHAIHAVHAALAAVVRVDALGAADTARGGRAFRVRVAVNSGDATVGNVGAEKRYNYTAVGETVNIAARLESLPGDYACRVIIGRRTAELAGATFLVSELDWIRVKGKAQPISIFEPLCEYASAGAVEYAYVAAYESALKAYRAGRFAEASELWRRAVHPRAGTLASPATVMAERAADLAAHAPGPGWDAVWVRSSK
;
A
#
# COMPACT_ATOMS: atom_id res chain seq x y z
N MET A 1 -28.86 -6.91 -13.45
CA MET A 1 -27.85 -7.20 -12.38
C MET A 1 -28.53 -7.20 -11.02
N ALA A 2 -29.02 -8.31 -10.56
CA ALA A 2 -29.55 -8.46 -9.20
C ALA A 2 -28.41 -8.97 -8.32
N ALA A 3 -27.97 -8.15 -7.36
CA ALA A 3 -26.93 -8.53 -6.41
C ALA A 3 -27.41 -9.74 -5.59
N VAL A 4 -26.64 -10.81 -5.61
CA VAL A 4 -26.88 -11.99 -4.76
C VAL A 4 -26.99 -11.52 -3.31
N PRO A 5 -28.09 -11.77 -2.58
CA PRO A 5 -28.23 -11.34 -1.20
C PRO A 5 -27.17 -12.03 -0.34
N ARG A 6 -26.26 -11.21 0.23
CA ARG A 6 -25.22 -11.68 1.15
C ARG A 6 -25.87 -12.31 2.37
N ARG A 7 -25.42 -13.51 2.76
CA ARG A 7 -25.95 -14.20 3.95
C ARG A 7 -25.81 -13.32 5.19
N PRO A 8 -26.82 -13.27 6.09
CA PRO A 8 -26.81 -12.44 7.30
C PRO A 8 -25.59 -12.68 8.20
N ALA A 9 -25.08 -13.90 8.28
CA ALA A 9 -23.89 -14.27 9.02
C ALA A 9 -22.59 -13.61 8.50
N ASP A 10 -22.44 -13.46 7.18
CA ASP A 10 -21.26 -12.79 6.58
C ASP A 10 -21.24 -11.27 6.86
N ILE A 11 -22.41 -10.67 6.96
CA ILE A 11 -22.56 -9.24 7.29
C ILE A 11 -22.23 -9.01 8.76
N ALA A 12 -22.68 -9.87 9.66
CA ALA A 12 -22.42 -9.79 11.09
C ALA A 12 -20.92 -9.95 11.41
N VAL A 13 -20.24 -10.93 10.83
CA VAL A 13 -18.81 -11.16 11.01
C VAL A 13 -17.99 -9.95 10.50
N ARG A 14 -18.32 -9.39 9.33
CA ARG A 14 -17.64 -8.18 8.81
C ARG A 14 -17.85 -6.96 9.70
N ARG A 15 -19.02 -6.80 10.28
CA ARG A 15 -19.35 -5.69 11.18
C ARG A 15 -18.53 -5.78 12.47
N HIS A 16 -18.36 -6.97 13.04
CA HIS A 16 -17.56 -7.20 14.25
C HIS A 16 -16.07 -6.90 14.03
N TYR A 17 -15.46 -7.40 12.94
CA TYR A 17 -14.04 -7.10 12.64
C TYR A 17 -13.78 -5.62 12.42
N ARG A 18 -14.68 -4.91 11.74
CA ARG A 18 -14.55 -3.46 11.51
C ARG A 18 -14.57 -2.68 12.82
N SER A 19 -15.49 -3.03 13.70
CA SER A 19 -15.59 -2.38 15.01
C SER A 19 -14.37 -2.70 15.88
N LEU A 20 -13.91 -3.95 15.93
CA LEU A 20 -12.75 -4.35 16.73
C LEU A 20 -11.45 -3.65 16.29
N VAL A 21 -11.18 -3.58 14.97
CA VAL A 21 -9.99 -2.89 14.46
C VAL A 21 -10.09 -1.38 14.72
N GLY A 22 -11.27 -0.79 14.54
CA GLY A 22 -11.51 0.62 14.85
C GLY A 22 -11.28 0.94 16.33
N ILE A 23 -11.81 0.12 17.23
CA ILE A 23 -11.61 0.25 18.69
C ILE A 23 -10.13 0.06 19.05
N ALA A 24 -9.46 -0.97 18.52
CA ALA A 24 -8.05 -1.20 18.77
C ALA A 24 -7.17 -0.04 18.28
N ALA A 25 -7.45 0.50 17.10
CA ALA A 25 -6.75 1.66 16.58
C ALA A 25 -7.00 2.92 17.44
N ALA A 26 -8.23 3.14 17.88
CA ALA A 26 -8.57 4.25 18.78
C ALA A 26 -7.85 4.13 20.13
N LEU A 27 -7.83 2.94 20.72
CA LEU A 27 -7.12 2.68 21.99
C LEU A 27 -5.60 2.87 21.85
N ALA A 28 -5.01 2.38 20.75
CA ALA A 28 -3.58 2.57 20.48
C ALA A 28 -3.22 4.04 20.28
N ALA A 29 -4.04 4.79 19.53
CA ALA A 29 -3.86 6.22 19.31
C ALA A 29 -4.02 7.01 20.61
N SER A 30 -4.99 6.64 21.45
CA SER A 30 -5.19 7.26 22.78
C SER A 30 -4.03 6.97 23.73
N ALA A 31 -3.52 5.73 23.74
CA ALA A 31 -2.36 5.36 24.55
C ALA A 31 -1.10 6.14 24.12
N LEU A 32 -0.84 6.24 22.80
CA LEU A 32 0.24 7.06 22.27
C LEU A 32 0.04 8.54 22.63
N GLY A 33 -1.19 9.04 22.56
CA GLY A 33 -1.56 10.39 22.96
C GLY A 33 -1.27 10.67 24.43
N VAL A 34 -1.57 9.73 25.32
CA VAL A 34 -1.24 9.87 26.76
C VAL A 34 0.29 9.97 26.95
N VAL A 35 1.08 9.11 26.32
CA VAL A 35 2.54 9.12 26.43
C VAL A 35 3.18 10.39 25.86
N SER A 36 2.66 10.91 24.74
CA SER A 36 3.19 12.10 24.06
C SER A 36 2.57 13.41 24.53
N GLY A 37 1.64 13.39 25.50
CA GLY A 37 0.85 14.58 25.88
C GLY A 37 -0.08 15.08 24.77
N GLY A 38 -0.39 14.24 23.78
CA GLY A 38 -1.27 14.57 22.67
C GLY A 38 -0.61 15.32 21.52
N THR A 39 0.71 15.45 21.51
CA THR A 39 1.46 16.24 20.54
C THR A 39 2.59 15.45 19.87
N LEU A 40 2.95 15.88 18.66
CA LEU A 40 4.17 15.46 17.95
C LEU A 40 4.99 16.71 17.64
N PRO A 41 5.86 17.19 18.55
CA PRO A 41 6.50 18.52 18.44
C PRO A 41 7.23 18.76 17.13
N MET A 42 7.92 17.75 16.57
CA MET A 42 8.63 17.85 15.31
C MET A 42 7.71 18.08 14.09
N ALA A 43 6.46 17.62 14.16
CA ALA A 43 5.48 17.78 13.10
C ALA A 43 4.47 18.91 13.40
N ASP A 44 4.10 19.11 14.66
CA ASP A 44 3.19 20.17 15.06
C ASP A 44 3.81 21.57 14.88
N GLY A 45 5.13 21.71 15.05
CA GLY A 45 5.82 22.97 14.87
C GLY A 45 5.66 23.58 13.47
N PRO A 46 6.03 22.88 12.39
CA PRO A 46 5.79 23.37 11.02
C PRO A 46 4.33 23.66 10.69
N LEU A 47 3.39 22.82 11.20
CA LEU A 47 1.95 23.05 11.02
C LEU A 47 1.47 24.30 11.75
N PHE A 48 2.05 24.59 12.92
CA PHE A 48 1.79 25.83 13.63
C PHE A 48 2.25 27.05 12.82
N ASP A 49 3.50 27.05 12.32
CA ASP A 49 4.04 28.15 11.52
C ASP A 49 3.20 28.39 10.24
N LEU A 50 2.70 27.30 9.62
CA LEU A 50 1.80 27.40 8.48
C LEU A 50 0.44 27.99 8.89
N SER A 51 -0.07 27.62 10.06
CA SER A 51 -1.32 28.20 10.61
C SER A 51 -1.17 29.70 10.92
N VAL A 52 -0.01 30.10 11.46
CA VAL A 52 0.33 31.51 11.68
C VAL A 52 0.35 32.27 10.36
N ALA A 53 0.99 31.72 9.33
CA ALA A 53 1.04 32.34 8.00
C ALA A 53 -0.35 32.43 7.35
N THR A 54 -1.17 31.37 7.48
CA THR A 54 -2.55 31.35 6.97
C THR A 54 -3.40 32.41 7.65
N ARG A 55 -3.29 32.53 8.98
CA ARG A 55 -3.98 33.57 9.75
C ARG A 55 -3.55 34.96 9.30
N ALA A 56 -2.24 35.21 9.19
CA ALA A 56 -1.71 36.51 8.78
C ALA A 56 -2.14 36.90 7.35
N ALA A 57 -2.32 35.94 6.47
CA ALA A 57 -2.84 36.18 5.12
C ALA A 57 -4.35 36.57 5.10
N LEU A 58 -5.09 36.15 6.11
CA LEU A 58 -6.54 36.40 6.21
C LEU A 58 -6.88 37.60 7.08
N THR A 59 -5.92 38.11 7.86
CA THR A 59 -6.14 39.24 8.78
C THR A 59 -5.25 40.42 8.38
N SER A 60 -5.78 41.63 8.54
CA SER A 60 -4.94 42.83 8.36
C SER A 60 -3.91 42.91 9.50
N PRO A 61 -2.62 43.10 9.20
CA PRO A 61 -1.60 43.24 10.23
C PRO A 61 -1.86 44.49 11.08
N ALA A 62 -1.97 44.29 12.39
CA ALA A 62 -2.05 45.40 13.33
C ALA A 62 -0.64 45.86 13.72
N ASP A 63 -0.39 47.16 13.72
CA ASP A 63 0.87 47.69 14.24
C ASP A 63 0.89 47.51 15.77
N PRO A 64 2.01 46.95 16.30
CA PRO A 64 2.23 46.86 17.74
C PRO A 64 2.15 48.22 18.42
N ARG A 65 1.35 48.29 19.49
CA ARG A 65 1.08 49.57 20.19
C ARG A 65 1.79 49.67 21.54
N THR A 66 2.17 48.55 22.10
CA THR A 66 2.69 48.48 23.49
C THR A 66 4.18 48.31 23.59
N VAL A 67 4.83 47.94 22.50
CA VAL A 67 6.27 47.70 22.47
C VAL A 67 6.97 48.49 21.34
N ALA A 68 8.23 48.85 21.55
CA ALA A 68 9.15 49.34 20.52
C ALA A 68 10.57 48.80 20.76
N VAL A 69 11.35 48.74 19.71
CA VAL A 69 12.76 48.29 19.78
C VAL A 69 13.69 49.45 19.44
N VAL A 70 14.76 49.62 20.22
CA VAL A 70 15.89 50.44 19.85
C VAL A 70 17.07 49.54 19.51
N ALA A 71 17.52 49.61 18.28
CA ALA A 71 18.51 48.70 17.73
C ALA A 71 19.90 49.31 17.68
N LEU A 72 20.89 48.61 18.20
CA LEU A 72 22.27 48.81 17.79
C LEU A 72 22.43 48.08 16.44
N ASP A 73 22.32 48.85 15.38
CA ASP A 73 22.34 48.38 13.99
C ASP A 73 23.61 48.82 13.24
N ASP A 74 23.77 48.33 12.01
CA ASP A 74 24.93 48.71 11.16
C ASP A 74 25.03 50.23 10.98
N ARG A 75 23.87 50.92 10.84
CA ARG A 75 23.81 52.35 10.70
C ARG A 75 24.34 53.08 11.96
N SER A 76 24.06 52.55 13.14
CA SER A 76 24.64 53.08 14.40
C SER A 76 26.15 52.95 14.42
N LEU A 77 26.68 51.76 14.08
CA LEU A 77 28.11 51.49 14.11
C LEU A 77 28.88 52.20 13.01
N GLU A 78 28.28 52.46 11.86
CA GLU A 78 28.91 53.22 10.75
C GLU A 78 28.83 54.73 10.96
N SER A 79 28.08 55.16 11.96
CA SER A 79 27.97 56.61 12.23
C SER A 79 29.30 57.22 12.65
N PRO A 80 29.57 58.51 12.32
CA PRO A 80 30.79 59.19 12.73
C PRO A 80 31.04 59.18 14.23
N GLU A 81 29.95 59.09 15.02
CA GLU A 81 30.00 59.12 16.48
C GLU A 81 30.44 57.77 17.08
N LEU A 82 30.09 56.65 16.43
CA LEU A 82 30.27 55.33 17.03
C LEU A 82 31.27 54.43 16.31
N ARG A 83 31.59 54.68 15.03
CA ARG A 83 32.40 53.78 14.18
C ARG A 83 33.78 53.44 14.72
N ASP A 84 34.38 54.37 15.46
CA ASP A 84 35.71 54.23 16.01
C ASP A 84 35.72 53.85 17.50
N LEU A 85 34.54 53.62 18.09
CA LEU A 85 34.38 53.28 19.50
C LEU A 85 34.22 51.76 19.72
N PRO A 86 35.07 51.12 20.55
CA PRO A 86 34.80 49.79 21.04
C PRO A 86 33.44 49.75 21.80
N ARG A 87 32.71 48.68 21.68
CA ARG A 87 31.36 48.53 22.24
C ARG A 87 31.28 48.77 23.76
N VAL A 88 32.36 48.49 24.49
CA VAL A 88 32.43 48.75 25.92
C VAL A 88 32.38 50.26 26.26
N PHE A 89 32.73 51.10 25.31
CA PHE A 89 32.73 52.58 25.47
C PHE A 89 31.46 53.26 24.94
N LEU A 90 30.34 52.52 24.77
CA LEU A 90 29.06 53.10 24.39
C LEU A 90 28.25 53.65 25.58
N ALA A 91 28.76 53.61 26.82
CA ALA A 91 28.06 54.05 28.03
C ALA A 91 27.46 55.47 27.94
N PRO A 92 28.17 56.51 27.41
CA PRO A 92 27.58 57.82 27.25
C PRO A 92 26.37 57.86 26.30
N TYR A 93 26.38 57.06 25.23
CA TYR A 93 25.27 56.97 24.27
C TYR A 93 24.09 56.20 24.85
N TRP A 94 24.32 55.12 25.62
CA TRP A 94 23.29 54.45 26.40
C TRP A 94 22.62 55.38 27.41
N ALA A 95 23.41 56.29 28.04
CA ALA A 95 22.86 57.27 28.97
C ALA A 95 21.95 58.27 28.27
N GLN A 96 22.42 58.84 27.14
CA GLN A 96 21.60 59.80 26.35
C GLN A 96 20.36 59.15 25.80
N MET A 97 20.44 57.96 25.26
CA MET A 97 19.26 57.20 24.80
C MET A 97 18.29 56.94 25.93
N LEU A 98 18.77 56.46 27.07
CA LEU A 98 17.89 56.16 28.23
C LEU A 98 17.16 57.40 28.75
N ASP A 99 17.84 58.52 28.84
CA ASP A 99 17.24 59.82 29.22
C ASP A 99 16.19 60.25 28.19
N ALA A 100 16.51 60.18 26.91
CA ALA A 100 15.59 60.49 25.81
C ALA A 100 14.33 59.62 25.80
N LEU A 101 14.46 58.31 26.02
CA LEU A 101 13.35 57.38 26.06
C LEU A 101 12.40 57.67 27.23
N PHE A 102 12.91 57.94 28.43
CA PHE A 102 12.09 58.29 29.57
C PHE A 102 11.50 59.68 29.47
N ALA A 103 12.20 60.66 28.91
CA ALA A 103 11.65 61.96 28.58
C ALA A 103 10.51 61.85 27.54
N ALA A 104 10.62 60.93 26.58
CA ALA A 104 9.57 60.64 25.61
C ALA A 104 8.40 59.83 26.20
N GLY A 105 8.41 59.47 27.47
CA GLY A 105 7.32 58.80 28.15
C GLY A 105 7.31 57.26 28.06
N ALA A 106 8.45 56.62 27.81
CA ALA A 106 8.58 55.19 27.88
C ALA A 106 8.22 54.62 29.27
N ARG A 107 7.46 53.51 29.33
CA ARG A 107 7.00 52.90 30.61
C ARG A 107 8.14 52.17 31.30
N ALA A 108 8.87 51.37 30.54
CA ALA A 108 10.06 50.61 30.99
C ALA A 108 11.02 50.43 29.83
N VAL A 109 12.28 50.24 30.16
CA VAL A 109 13.37 49.95 29.18
C VAL A 109 14.07 48.68 29.61
N ALA A 110 14.17 47.68 28.69
CA ALA A 110 14.87 46.42 28.94
C ALA A 110 16.01 46.26 27.92
N PHE A 111 17.21 46.07 28.39
CA PHE A 111 18.39 45.89 27.55
C PHE A 111 18.60 44.39 27.27
N ASP A 112 18.50 43.99 26.01
CA ASP A 112 18.97 42.71 25.50
C ASP A 112 20.44 42.81 25.07
N VAL A 113 21.20 43.44 25.93
CA VAL A 113 22.66 43.65 25.83
C VAL A 113 23.28 43.26 27.15
N ILE A 114 24.31 42.42 27.10
CA ILE A 114 24.98 41.91 28.30
C ILE A 114 26.14 42.84 28.67
N PHE A 115 25.97 43.58 29.71
CA PHE A 115 27.01 44.46 30.26
C PHE A 115 27.94 43.68 31.18
N ALA A 116 28.74 42.79 30.63
CA ALA A 116 29.67 41.93 31.40
C ALA A 116 30.85 42.68 31.99
N TYR A 117 31.21 43.81 31.41
CA TYR A 117 32.32 44.64 31.81
C TYR A 117 31.88 46.08 31.95
N SER A 118 32.47 46.78 32.93
CA SER A 118 32.37 48.23 33.09
C SER A 118 33.57 48.90 32.40
N ALA A 119 33.30 49.94 31.61
CA ALA A 119 34.35 50.75 30.98
C ALA A 119 35.22 51.47 32.00
N ASN A 120 34.72 51.71 33.20
CA ASN A 120 35.47 52.23 34.33
C ASN A 120 36.78 51.43 34.65
N ARG A 121 36.80 50.14 34.24
CA ARG A 121 37.99 49.30 34.35
C ARG A 121 39.16 49.76 33.46
N PHE A 122 38.86 50.46 32.40
CA PHE A 122 39.83 50.95 31.40
C PHE A 122 40.02 52.44 31.51
N GLN A 123 38.95 53.19 31.78
CA GLN A 123 38.97 54.66 31.94
C GLN A 123 38.08 55.03 33.14
N PRO A 124 38.65 55.56 34.22
CA PRO A 124 37.91 55.95 35.42
C PRO A 124 36.74 56.91 35.07
N ASP A 125 35.62 56.77 35.76
CA ASP A 125 34.39 57.57 35.63
C ASP A 125 33.69 57.55 34.24
N TYR A 126 34.15 56.69 33.30
CA TYR A 126 33.56 56.67 31.95
C TYR A 126 32.11 56.25 31.93
N ASP A 127 31.73 55.28 32.78
CA ASP A 127 30.38 54.79 32.87
C ASP A 127 29.47 55.67 33.73
N ARG A 128 30.00 56.70 34.36
CA ARG A 128 29.26 57.57 35.31
C ARG A 128 27.97 58.13 34.76
N PRO A 129 27.86 58.66 33.52
CA PRO A 129 26.60 59.15 32.99
C PRO A 129 25.56 58.02 32.87
N PHE A 130 25.94 56.81 32.50
CA PHE A 130 25.04 55.68 32.38
C PHE A 130 24.61 55.13 33.76
N LEU A 131 25.52 55.05 34.70
CA LEU A 131 25.22 54.67 36.10
C LEU A 131 24.22 55.67 36.76
N GLU A 132 24.38 56.96 36.51
CA GLU A 132 23.42 57.98 36.98
C GLU A 132 22.01 57.80 36.41
N GLN A 133 21.89 57.54 35.07
CA GLN A 133 20.59 57.27 34.45
C GLN A 133 19.99 55.95 34.93
N LEU A 134 20.76 54.90 35.05
CA LEU A 134 20.30 53.63 35.63
C LEU A 134 19.75 53.82 37.04
N SER A 135 20.48 54.58 37.89
CA SER A 135 20.08 54.84 39.28
C SER A 135 18.81 55.69 39.36
N ARG A 136 18.71 56.71 38.50
CA ARG A 136 17.50 57.57 38.41
C ARG A 136 16.25 56.77 38.04
N HIS A 137 16.40 55.77 37.12
CA HIS A 137 15.30 55.04 36.58
C HIS A 137 15.27 53.54 37.00
N ARG A 138 15.96 53.21 38.13
CA ARG A 138 16.17 51.82 38.63
C ARG A 138 14.90 50.96 38.70
N ASN A 139 13.74 51.54 38.90
CA ASN A 139 12.49 50.83 39.00
C ASN A 139 11.82 50.52 37.64
N ARG A 140 12.34 51.07 36.54
CA ARG A 140 11.80 50.95 35.17
C ARG A 140 12.81 50.44 34.17
N VAL A 141 14.02 50.01 34.64
CA VAL A 141 15.08 49.46 33.79
C VAL A 141 15.30 48.01 34.15
N VAL A 142 15.57 47.17 33.16
CA VAL A 142 16.01 45.79 33.27
C VAL A 142 17.27 45.57 32.45
N LEU A 143 18.28 44.94 33.01
CA LEU A 143 19.48 44.54 32.30
C LEU A 143 19.51 43.05 31.98
N ALA A 144 20.04 42.68 30.82
CA ALA A 144 20.16 41.28 30.46
C ALA A 144 21.26 40.57 31.23
N THR A 145 20.95 39.33 31.61
CA THR A 145 21.94 38.37 32.14
C THR A 145 21.78 37.02 31.43
N THR A 146 22.80 36.17 31.52
CA THR A 146 22.68 34.77 31.07
C THR A 146 23.02 33.81 32.18
N ALA A 147 22.83 32.51 31.95
CA ALA A 147 23.27 31.47 32.86
C ALA A 147 24.78 31.53 33.16
N ARG A 148 25.57 32.02 32.21
CA ARG A 148 27.05 32.04 32.26
C ARG A 148 27.64 33.42 32.54
N THR A 149 26.98 34.48 32.11
CA THR A 149 27.49 35.82 32.13
C THR A 149 26.60 36.73 32.95
N LYS A 150 27.14 37.29 34.01
CA LYS A 150 26.44 38.23 34.89
C LYS A 150 26.73 39.67 34.45
N VAL A 151 25.85 40.59 34.83
CA VAL A 151 26.04 42.01 34.70
C VAL A 151 27.17 42.45 35.62
N ALA A 152 28.03 43.38 35.18
CA ALA A 152 29.07 43.97 36.02
C ALA A 152 28.47 44.65 37.26
N ASP A 153 29.08 44.43 38.44
CA ASP A 153 28.55 44.87 39.74
C ASP A 153 28.13 46.34 39.81
N PRO A 154 28.91 47.32 39.28
CA PRO A 154 28.48 48.72 39.32
C PRO A 154 27.16 48.97 38.59
N LEU A 155 27.00 48.35 37.42
CA LEU A 155 25.77 48.49 36.61
C LEU A 155 24.60 47.75 37.24
N PHE A 156 24.85 46.55 37.81
CA PHE A 156 23.85 45.80 38.54
C PHE A 156 23.29 46.55 39.74
N HIS A 157 24.14 47.15 40.55
CA HIS A 157 23.73 47.94 41.71
C HIS A 157 23.00 49.25 41.29
N ALA A 158 23.47 49.93 40.24
CA ALA A 158 22.84 51.12 39.71
C ALA A 158 21.44 50.85 39.18
N ALA A 159 21.23 49.69 38.53
CA ALA A 159 19.92 49.24 38.06
C ALA A 159 19.03 48.68 39.20
N GLY A 160 19.45 48.77 40.47
CA GLY A 160 18.70 48.26 41.60
C GLY A 160 18.53 46.74 41.62
N GLY A 161 19.49 45.99 41.06
CA GLY A 161 19.47 44.53 40.96
C GLY A 161 18.47 43.99 39.94
N SER A 162 17.91 44.82 39.09
CA SER A 162 16.89 44.46 38.09
C SER A 162 17.52 43.77 36.88
N VAL A 163 17.42 42.45 36.83
CA VAL A 163 17.96 41.63 35.73
C VAL A 163 16.91 40.66 35.20
N GLY A 164 17.04 40.31 33.90
CA GLY A 164 16.25 39.28 33.25
C GLY A 164 17.12 38.43 32.33
N LEU A 165 16.78 37.16 32.20
CA LEU A 165 17.48 36.23 31.32
C LEU A 165 17.24 36.57 29.85
N ALA A 166 18.31 36.80 29.08
CA ALA A 166 18.27 36.93 27.63
C ALA A 166 18.12 35.60 26.89
N GLU A 167 18.24 34.50 27.60
CA GLU A 167 18.13 33.17 27.03
C GLU A 167 16.68 32.85 26.67
N LEU A 168 16.54 32.26 25.49
CA LEU A 168 15.28 31.72 24.97
C LEU A 168 15.42 30.23 24.75
N VAL A 169 14.38 29.49 24.94
CA VAL A 169 14.34 28.03 24.77
C VAL A 169 13.64 27.68 23.46
N PRO A 170 14.35 27.02 22.51
CA PRO A 170 13.74 26.60 21.26
C PRO A 170 12.84 25.38 21.48
N ASP A 171 11.87 25.17 20.58
CA ASP A 171 11.16 23.92 20.43
C ASP A 171 12.11 22.82 19.89
N ALA A 172 11.64 21.57 19.85
CA ALA A 172 12.45 20.39 19.45
C ALA A 172 13.06 20.48 18.03
N ASP A 173 12.49 21.31 17.14
CA ASP A 173 12.96 21.56 15.78
C ASP A 173 13.89 22.79 15.69
N GLY A 174 14.29 23.35 16.82
CA GLY A 174 15.19 24.51 16.89
C GLY A 174 14.52 25.87 16.68
N VAL A 175 13.19 25.93 16.47
CA VAL A 175 12.46 27.17 16.23
C VAL A 175 11.94 27.73 17.56
N TYR A 176 12.04 29.06 17.74
CA TYR A 176 11.66 29.76 18.95
C TYR A 176 10.20 30.24 18.86
N ARG A 177 9.25 29.37 19.21
CA ARG A 177 7.80 29.67 19.18
C ARG A 177 7.24 30.09 20.54
N ARG A 178 8.03 29.92 21.60
CA ARG A 178 7.57 30.15 22.96
C ARG A 178 8.51 31.08 23.72
N VAL A 179 7.93 31.91 24.58
CA VAL A 179 8.66 32.69 25.58
C VAL A 179 8.16 32.26 26.96
N ALA A 180 9.04 31.75 27.77
CA ALA A 180 8.71 31.36 29.14
C ALA A 180 8.78 32.59 30.08
N ALA A 181 7.93 32.62 31.09
CA ALA A 181 8.04 33.64 32.14
C ALA A 181 9.33 33.44 32.97
N ARG A 182 9.68 32.18 33.25
CA ARG A 182 10.88 31.82 34.02
C ARG A 182 11.57 30.64 33.36
N ILE A 183 12.87 30.57 33.45
CA ILE A 183 13.68 29.43 32.99
C ILE A 183 14.23 28.75 34.23
N ARG A 184 14.05 27.43 34.31
CA ARG A 184 14.62 26.55 35.34
C ARG A 184 15.94 25.98 34.83
N PHE A 185 17.01 26.19 35.60
CA PHE A 185 18.32 25.64 35.33
C PHE A 185 18.45 24.19 35.86
N ALA A 186 19.52 23.50 35.41
CA ALA A 186 19.80 22.14 35.84
C ALA A 186 20.11 22.03 37.38
N ASP A 187 20.54 23.12 38.00
CA ASP A 187 20.78 23.21 39.44
C ASP A 187 19.52 23.52 40.28
N GLY A 188 18.32 23.55 39.63
CA GLY A 188 17.04 23.82 40.26
C GLY A 188 16.72 25.30 40.48
N ARG A 189 17.64 26.23 40.24
CA ARG A 189 17.35 27.66 40.27
C ARG A 189 16.40 28.08 39.17
N GLU A 190 15.55 29.07 39.45
CA GLU A 190 14.66 29.69 38.47
C GLU A 190 14.94 31.19 38.38
N ALA A 191 14.98 31.71 37.15
CA ALA A 191 15.11 33.15 36.93
C ALA A 191 14.07 33.65 35.91
N ALA A 192 13.63 34.87 36.09
CA ALA A 192 12.70 35.52 35.15
C ALA A 192 13.39 35.80 33.82
N THR A 193 12.68 35.63 32.71
CA THR A 193 13.19 36.05 31.38
C THR A 193 13.16 37.56 31.24
N LEU A 194 13.95 38.10 30.29
CA LEU A 194 14.04 39.54 30.02
C LEU A 194 12.63 40.13 29.72
N ALA A 195 11.84 39.44 28.92
CA ALA A 195 10.50 39.88 28.59
C ALA A 195 9.56 39.90 29.84
N ALA A 196 9.66 38.89 30.70
CA ALA A 196 8.84 38.84 31.93
C ALA A 196 9.24 39.96 32.91
N ALA A 197 10.54 40.18 33.11
CA ALA A 197 11.06 41.28 33.94
C ALA A 197 10.68 42.66 33.37
N ALA A 198 10.68 42.84 32.06
CA ALA A 198 10.28 44.07 31.39
C ALA A 198 8.75 44.40 31.67
N LEU A 199 7.89 43.37 31.56
CA LEU A 199 6.46 43.51 31.90
C LEU A 199 6.23 43.88 33.36
N GLU A 200 6.94 43.25 34.28
CA GLU A 200 6.91 43.53 35.70
C GLU A 200 7.27 45.00 35.99
N ARG A 201 8.40 45.46 35.42
CA ARG A 201 8.83 46.85 35.60
C ARG A 201 7.93 47.88 34.94
N ALA A 202 7.18 47.48 33.92
CA ALA A 202 6.20 48.32 33.27
C ALA A 202 4.84 48.32 34.00
N GLY A 203 4.64 47.55 35.06
CA GLY A 203 3.35 47.38 35.69
C GLY A 203 2.30 46.77 34.75
N ALA A 204 2.75 45.96 33.80
CA ALA A 204 1.91 45.24 32.86
C ALA A 204 1.44 43.86 33.45
N PRO A 205 0.44 43.20 32.86
CA PRO A 205 0.04 41.86 33.27
C PRO A 205 1.21 40.88 33.31
N PRO A 206 1.24 39.94 34.26
CA PRO A 206 2.34 38.95 34.36
C PRO A 206 2.33 38.04 33.16
N MET A 207 3.56 37.65 32.71
CA MET A 207 3.69 36.67 31.64
C MET A 207 3.24 35.29 32.10
N PRO A 208 2.47 34.54 31.29
CA PRO A 208 2.11 33.15 31.60
C PRO A 208 3.35 32.26 31.61
N PRO A 209 3.32 31.09 32.32
CA PRO A 209 4.48 30.18 32.43
C PRO A 209 5.12 29.82 31.08
N SER A 210 4.31 29.66 30.05
CA SER A 210 4.75 29.42 28.68
C SER A 210 3.80 30.17 27.73
N LEU A 211 4.32 31.15 27.02
CA LEU A 211 3.58 31.98 26.07
C LEU A 211 3.90 31.53 24.65
N LEU A 212 2.87 31.20 23.88
CA LEU A 212 3.02 30.89 22.46
C LEU A 212 3.01 32.18 21.63
N LEU A 213 4.02 32.37 20.79
CA LEU A 213 4.12 33.54 19.90
C LEU A 213 3.28 33.32 18.63
N VAL A 214 2.28 34.15 18.42
CA VAL A 214 1.39 34.12 17.24
C VAL A 214 1.43 35.47 16.54
N PRO A 215 2.50 35.79 15.83
CA PRO A 215 2.65 37.07 15.17
C PRO A 215 1.62 37.25 14.04
N SER A 216 1.07 38.45 13.90
CA SER A 216 0.21 38.83 12.78
C SER A 216 0.97 39.40 11.59
N ALA A 217 2.25 39.71 11.78
CA ALA A 217 3.19 40.18 10.78
C ALA A 217 4.61 39.66 11.12
N HIS A 218 5.56 39.80 10.21
CA HIS A 218 6.96 39.50 10.47
C HIS A 218 7.45 40.21 11.74
N LEU A 219 8.20 39.53 12.60
CA LEU A 219 8.59 40.08 13.91
C LEU A 219 9.44 41.36 13.80
N GLU A 220 10.27 41.47 12.79
CA GLU A 220 11.01 42.72 12.51
C GLU A 220 10.10 43.86 12.01
N SER A 221 8.77 43.65 11.89
CA SER A 221 7.78 44.70 11.68
C SER A 221 7.37 45.42 12.98
N ILE A 222 7.81 44.93 14.14
CA ILE A 222 7.70 45.67 15.41
C ILE A 222 8.41 47.02 15.25
N PRO A 223 7.81 48.13 15.67
CA PRO A 223 8.42 49.45 15.54
C PRO A 223 9.84 49.46 16.12
N SER A 224 10.82 49.66 15.26
CA SER A 224 12.23 49.63 15.63
C SER A 224 12.96 50.88 15.09
N TYR A 225 13.92 51.38 15.83
CA TYR A 225 14.59 52.60 15.55
C TYR A 225 16.10 52.44 15.84
N SER A 226 16.96 53.07 15.02
CA SER A 226 18.42 53.05 15.23
C SER A 226 18.80 53.79 16.52
N LEU A 227 19.74 53.24 17.31
CA LEU A 227 20.27 53.88 18.52
C LEU A 227 20.75 55.30 18.22
N ILE A 228 21.51 55.48 17.14
CA ILE A 228 22.09 56.80 16.81
C ILE A 228 21.03 57.82 16.42
N ASP A 229 19.92 57.37 15.77
CA ASP A 229 18.83 58.27 15.44
C ASP A 229 18.08 58.72 16.71
N VAL A 230 17.88 57.83 17.68
CA VAL A 230 17.28 58.21 18.98
C VAL A 230 18.12 59.21 19.71
N VAL A 231 19.44 59.00 19.76
CA VAL A 231 20.39 59.93 20.41
C VAL A 231 20.38 61.30 19.73
N ARG A 232 20.48 61.33 18.39
CA ARG A 232 20.45 62.56 17.60
C ARG A 232 19.13 63.37 17.75
N CYS A 233 18.03 62.64 17.89
CA CYS A 233 16.72 63.26 18.03
C CYS A 233 16.41 63.74 19.46
N ALA A 234 17.20 63.36 20.46
CA ALA A 234 16.93 63.65 21.86
C ALA A 234 16.70 65.16 22.16
N GLY A 235 17.53 66.01 21.54
CA GLY A 235 17.38 67.48 21.69
C GLY A 235 16.69 68.18 20.51
N ALA A 236 16.61 67.52 19.34
CA ALA A 236 16.20 68.13 18.09
C ALA A 236 14.71 67.89 17.73
N ALA A 237 14.11 66.80 18.20
CA ALA A 237 12.75 66.43 17.88
C ALA A 237 12.05 65.64 19.02
N PRO A 238 11.82 66.19 20.20
CA PRO A 238 11.24 65.48 21.34
C PRO A 238 9.82 64.95 21.04
N GLU A 239 9.03 65.65 20.21
CA GLU A 239 7.70 65.22 19.80
C GLU A 239 7.74 63.95 18.96
N ALA A 240 8.72 63.80 18.07
CA ALA A 240 8.87 62.57 17.28
C ALA A 240 9.26 61.36 18.16
N LEU A 241 10.09 61.59 19.19
CA LEU A 241 10.42 60.56 20.18
C LEU A 241 9.20 60.20 21.02
N ALA A 242 8.40 61.20 21.46
CA ALA A 242 7.18 60.95 22.20
C ALA A 242 6.17 60.12 21.36
N ALA A 243 5.97 60.48 20.09
CA ALA A 243 5.14 59.70 19.18
C ALA A 243 5.59 58.26 19.02
N ALA A 244 6.91 58.00 19.02
CA ALA A 244 7.52 56.67 18.88
C ALA A 244 7.47 55.84 20.17
N PHE A 245 7.64 56.46 21.34
CA PHE A 245 7.93 55.74 22.58
C PHE A 245 6.96 55.96 23.74
N ALA A 246 6.07 57.00 23.68
CA ALA A 246 5.16 57.26 24.78
C ALA A 246 4.24 56.09 25.10
N GLY A 247 4.24 55.72 26.38
CA GLY A 247 3.37 54.60 26.88
C GLY A 247 3.90 53.21 26.50
N ARG A 248 4.97 53.08 25.76
CA ARG A 248 5.54 51.78 25.30
C ARG A 248 6.59 51.24 26.25
N ILE A 249 6.73 49.90 26.22
CA ILE A 249 7.88 49.18 26.79
C ILE A 249 8.93 49.12 25.69
N VAL A 250 10.13 49.57 25.96
CA VAL A 250 11.20 49.66 24.96
C VAL A 250 12.23 48.56 25.23
N LEU A 251 12.47 47.69 24.23
CA LEU A 251 13.58 46.77 24.27
C LEU A 251 14.76 47.33 23.49
N VAL A 252 15.94 47.24 24.05
CA VAL A 252 17.18 47.71 23.46
C VAL A 252 18.04 46.50 23.17
N GLY A 253 18.41 46.30 21.92
CA GLY A 253 19.21 45.12 21.53
C GLY A 253 19.95 45.31 20.23
N THR A 254 20.57 44.27 19.73
CA THR A 254 21.34 44.34 18.49
C THR A 254 20.56 43.70 17.34
N THR A 255 20.74 44.22 16.12
CA THR A 255 20.19 43.68 14.88
C THR A 255 21.27 43.32 13.87
N LEU A 256 22.50 43.27 14.31
CA LEU A 256 23.68 42.97 13.50
C LEU A 256 23.65 41.52 13.02
N ALA A 257 24.19 41.27 11.80
CA ALA A 257 24.21 39.93 11.19
C ALA A 257 24.96 38.89 12.05
N GLU A 258 26.00 39.31 12.71
CA GLU A 258 26.91 38.45 13.48
C GLU A 258 26.35 38.03 14.84
N GLU A 259 25.27 38.63 15.29
CA GLU A 259 24.70 38.36 16.61
C GLU A 259 23.43 37.57 16.55
N GLY A 260 23.53 36.33 17.04
CA GLY A 260 22.49 35.48 17.59
C GLY A 260 21.09 35.49 16.93
N ARG A 261 21.01 35.53 15.62
CA ARG A 261 19.70 35.42 14.90
C ARG A 261 19.08 34.06 15.13
N LYS A 262 17.78 34.00 15.30
CA LYS A 262 17.04 32.82 15.72
C LYS A 262 15.86 32.52 14.77
N PRO A 263 15.65 31.24 14.40
CA PRO A 263 14.47 30.87 13.64
C PRO A 263 13.21 31.12 14.47
N ALA A 264 12.20 31.76 13.87
CA ALA A 264 10.98 32.16 14.54
C ALA A 264 9.70 31.68 13.78
N PRO A 265 8.52 31.70 14.40
CA PRO A 265 7.28 31.20 13.78
C PRO A 265 6.79 32.04 12.59
N ASP A 266 7.36 33.20 12.38
CA ASP A 266 7.06 34.13 11.28
C ASP A 266 7.83 33.84 9.98
N ARG A 267 8.59 32.77 9.92
CA ARG A 267 9.47 32.39 8.80
C ARG A 267 8.79 32.30 7.42
N PHE A 268 7.46 32.22 7.39
CA PHE A 268 6.65 32.24 6.17
C PHE A 268 6.00 33.61 5.91
N LEU A 269 6.21 34.60 6.76
CA LEU A 269 5.70 35.96 6.59
C LEU A 269 6.72 36.81 5.85
N ARG A 270 6.23 37.78 5.08
CA ARG A 270 7.11 38.72 4.39
C ARG A 270 7.57 39.81 5.34
N PRO A 271 8.87 40.11 5.43
CA PRO A 271 9.37 41.24 6.21
C PRO A 271 8.92 42.56 5.59
N ARG A 272 8.70 43.54 6.44
CA ARG A 272 8.44 44.93 6.01
C ARG A 272 9.77 45.60 5.64
N LEU A 273 9.77 46.32 4.56
CA LEU A 273 10.92 47.17 4.20
C LEU A 273 10.92 48.43 5.07
N SER A 274 12.07 49.07 5.20
CA SER A 274 12.19 50.31 5.97
C SER A 274 11.32 51.43 5.39
N GLU A 275 10.65 52.16 6.25
CA GLU A 275 9.83 53.29 5.85
C GLU A 275 10.63 54.61 5.96
N GLU A 276 10.44 55.50 5.01
CA GLU A 276 10.95 56.87 5.15
C GLU A 276 10.22 57.58 6.29
N PRO A 277 10.93 58.41 7.07
CA PRO A 277 10.31 59.16 8.15
C PRO A 277 9.27 60.11 7.60
N PRO A 278 8.11 60.30 8.28
CA PRO A 278 7.13 61.28 7.88
C PRO A 278 7.78 62.72 7.86
N ALA A 279 7.24 63.58 6.99
CA ALA A 279 7.82 64.90 6.71
C ALA A 279 8.08 65.76 7.97
N GLY A 280 7.27 65.63 9.02
CA GLY A 280 7.44 66.32 10.30
C GLY A 280 8.50 65.76 11.24
N ALA A 281 9.10 64.54 10.94
CA ALA A 281 10.13 63.90 11.73
C ALA A 281 11.55 64.21 11.17
N ARG A 282 11.67 65.14 10.19
CA ARG A 282 12.93 65.60 9.61
C ARG A 282 13.21 66.98 10.14
N SER A 283 14.08 67.13 11.13
CA SER A 283 14.66 68.40 11.54
C SER A 283 16.16 68.42 11.25
N ALA A 284 16.80 69.59 11.30
CA ALA A 284 18.26 69.67 11.04
C ALA A 284 19.03 68.78 12.02
N GLY A 285 19.58 67.68 11.50
CA GLY A 285 20.38 66.71 12.26
C GLY A 285 19.61 65.49 12.86
N CYS A 286 18.26 65.43 12.73
CA CYS A 286 17.44 64.31 13.22
C CYS A 286 16.58 63.73 12.10
N ALA A 287 16.61 62.39 11.97
CA ALA A 287 15.71 61.67 11.08
C ALA A 287 15.32 60.33 11.76
N LEU A 288 14.31 60.38 12.63
CA LEU A 288 13.84 59.18 13.32
C LEU A 288 13.13 58.24 12.30
N ARG A 289 13.85 57.29 11.77
CA ARG A 289 13.35 56.32 10.77
C ARG A 289 12.91 55.04 11.45
N ARG A 290 11.77 54.49 11.03
CA ARG A 290 11.41 53.13 11.37
C ARG A 290 12.27 52.16 10.53
N LEU A 291 12.99 51.27 11.19
CA LEU A 291 13.81 50.28 10.54
C LEU A 291 12.92 49.22 9.91
N GLY A 292 13.34 48.68 8.79
CA GLY A 292 12.79 47.44 8.22
C GLY A 292 13.63 46.24 8.65
N ALA A 293 13.31 45.08 8.08
CA ALA A 293 14.12 43.89 8.32
C ALA A 293 15.57 44.12 7.82
N SER A 294 16.52 43.89 8.69
CA SER A 294 17.97 44.05 8.38
C SER A 294 18.43 43.07 7.31
N TYR A 295 17.83 41.86 7.30
CA TYR A 295 18.15 40.77 6.37
C TYR A 295 16.86 40.12 5.89
N PRO A 296 16.17 40.71 4.91
CA PRO A 296 14.81 40.27 4.47
C PRO A 296 14.77 38.88 3.85
N GLU A 297 15.89 38.36 3.37
CA GLU A 297 16.00 36.99 2.83
C GLU A 297 16.23 35.92 3.91
N SER A 298 16.59 36.34 5.13
CA SER A 298 16.84 35.44 6.24
C SER A 298 15.54 34.98 6.86
N ARG A 299 15.47 33.68 7.16
CA ARG A 299 14.34 33.06 7.92
C ARG A 299 14.55 33.15 9.43
N THR A 300 15.44 34.03 9.86
CA THR A 300 15.80 34.20 11.27
C THR A 300 15.68 35.68 11.67
N VAL A 301 15.33 35.91 12.93
CA VAL A 301 15.18 37.26 13.51
C VAL A 301 16.16 37.46 14.65
N PRO A 302 16.60 38.71 14.94
CA PRO A 302 17.36 39.00 16.14
C PRO A 302 16.60 38.65 17.41
N GLY A 303 17.31 38.17 18.46
CA GLY A 303 16.69 37.73 19.73
C GLY A 303 15.81 38.78 20.40
N VAL A 304 16.20 40.05 20.30
CA VAL A 304 15.42 41.18 20.86
C VAL A 304 13.97 41.23 20.36
N PHE A 305 13.72 40.85 19.10
CA PHE A 305 12.36 40.82 18.55
C PHE A 305 11.50 39.69 19.12
N LEU A 306 12.10 38.55 19.53
CA LEU A 306 11.38 37.50 20.22
C LEU A 306 10.93 37.93 21.62
N HIS A 307 11.80 38.61 22.35
CA HIS A 307 11.45 39.23 23.63
C HIS A 307 10.36 40.29 23.44
N ALA A 308 10.52 41.16 22.42
CA ALA A 308 9.55 42.21 22.08
C ALA A 308 8.16 41.59 21.73
N ALA A 309 8.15 40.52 20.94
CA ALA A 309 6.92 39.79 20.62
C ALA A 309 6.24 39.20 21.86
N GLY A 310 7.03 38.64 22.79
CA GLY A 310 6.54 38.18 24.07
C GLY A 310 5.89 39.27 24.91
N VAL A 311 6.54 40.49 24.96
CA VAL A 311 5.95 41.64 25.64
C VAL A 311 4.69 42.14 24.97
N GLU A 312 4.69 42.28 23.64
CA GLU A 312 3.51 42.71 22.87
C GLU A 312 2.35 41.76 23.04
N ALA A 313 2.57 40.44 23.01
CA ALA A 313 1.55 39.41 23.14
C ALA A 313 0.83 39.45 24.51
N VAL A 314 1.55 39.86 25.58
CA VAL A 314 0.97 39.96 26.94
C VAL A 314 0.35 41.33 27.17
N ALA A 315 1.06 42.40 26.79
CA ALA A 315 0.64 43.77 27.05
C ALA A 315 -0.42 44.28 26.05
N GLY A 316 -0.44 43.71 24.83
CA GLY A 316 -1.27 44.16 23.72
C GLY A 316 -2.62 43.45 23.62
N GLY A 317 -2.89 42.40 24.36
CA GLY A 317 -4.15 41.69 24.25
C GLY A 317 -4.19 40.25 24.81
N PRO A 318 -5.21 39.48 24.45
CA PRO A 318 -5.38 38.14 24.96
C PRO A 318 -4.31 37.19 24.40
N THR A 319 -3.73 36.39 25.28
CA THR A 319 -2.74 35.40 24.92
C THR A 319 -3.36 34.13 24.31
N VAL A 320 -2.66 33.45 23.42
CA VAL A 320 -3.10 32.20 22.83
C VAL A 320 -2.75 31.02 23.73
N GLY A 321 -3.77 30.22 24.06
CA GLY A 321 -3.60 28.97 24.81
C GLY A 321 -3.41 27.77 23.89
N THR A 322 -2.87 26.68 24.45
CA THR A 322 -2.82 25.37 23.77
C THR A 322 -3.97 24.49 24.31
N ALA A 323 -4.60 23.71 23.44
CA ALA A 323 -5.66 22.79 23.84
C ALA A 323 -5.17 21.80 24.91
N PRO A 324 -6.00 21.43 25.90
CA PRO A 324 -5.65 20.46 26.93
C PRO A 324 -5.27 19.09 26.35
N SER A 325 -4.29 18.42 26.95
CA SER A 325 -3.82 17.12 26.50
C SER A 325 -4.94 16.07 26.38
N LEU A 326 -5.89 16.08 27.33
CA LEU A 326 -7.02 15.14 27.30
C LEU A 326 -7.89 15.33 26.03
N SER A 327 -8.13 16.57 25.62
CA SER A 327 -8.87 16.88 24.38
C SER A 327 -8.12 16.41 23.13
N LEU A 328 -6.79 16.52 23.12
CA LEU A 328 -5.95 16.05 22.01
C LEU A 328 -5.93 14.51 21.92
N VAL A 329 -5.88 13.84 23.07
CA VAL A 329 -5.94 12.36 23.15
C VAL A 329 -7.29 11.84 22.66
N THR A 330 -8.40 12.46 23.08
CA THR A 330 -9.74 12.07 22.63
C THR A 330 -9.95 12.34 21.14
N LEU A 331 -9.40 13.44 20.63
CA LEU A 331 -9.43 13.76 19.21
C LEU A 331 -8.64 12.73 18.39
N ALA A 332 -7.44 12.35 18.85
CA ALA A 332 -6.61 11.35 18.19
C ALA A 332 -7.31 9.97 18.14
N GLY A 333 -7.92 9.53 19.24
CA GLY A 333 -8.70 8.30 19.28
C GLY A 333 -9.90 8.31 18.35
N SER A 334 -10.67 9.40 18.35
CA SER A 334 -11.85 9.57 17.49
C SER A 334 -11.46 9.54 16.00
N LEU A 335 -10.40 10.23 15.64
CA LEU A 335 -9.92 10.27 14.26
C LEU A 335 -9.30 8.93 13.83
N ALA A 336 -8.62 8.23 14.71
CA ALA A 336 -8.14 6.88 14.43
C ALA A 336 -9.32 5.92 14.15
N PHE A 337 -10.40 6.00 14.93
CA PHE A 337 -11.62 5.23 14.66
C PHE A 337 -12.23 5.57 13.29
N CYS A 338 -12.35 6.88 12.99
CA CYS A 338 -12.83 7.35 11.69
C CYS A 338 -11.95 6.86 10.53
N GLY A 339 -10.62 6.94 10.67
CA GLY A 339 -9.67 6.44 9.68
C GLY A 339 -9.82 4.94 9.42
N ALA A 340 -9.92 4.14 10.48
CA ALA A 340 -10.16 2.71 10.35
C ALA A 340 -11.49 2.40 9.63
N TRP A 341 -12.56 3.15 9.94
CA TRP A 341 -13.85 3.01 9.28
C TRP A 341 -13.77 3.34 7.78
N LEU A 342 -13.09 4.43 7.41
CA LEU A 342 -12.86 4.81 6.00
C LEU A 342 -12.07 3.73 5.24
N GLY A 343 -11.01 3.17 5.84
CA GLY A 343 -10.20 2.10 5.25
C GLY A 343 -11.00 0.81 4.98
N PHE A 344 -12.00 0.49 5.81
CA PHE A 344 -12.89 -0.64 5.57
C PHE A 344 -14.05 -0.33 4.61
N ALA A 345 -14.55 0.91 4.60
CA ALA A 345 -15.77 1.26 3.88
C ALA A 345 -15.53 1.58 2.40
N LEU A 346 -14.42 2.26 2.11
CA LEU A 346 -14.15 2.82 0.79
C LEU A 346 -13.11 2.00 0.01
N SER A 347 -13.08 2.22 -1.33
CA SER A 347 -11.94 1.78 -2.14
C SER A 347 -10.71 2.65 -1.84
N PRO A 348 -9.47 2.19 -2.16
CA PRO A 348 -8.24 2.91 -1.79
C PRO A 348 -8.20 4.36 -2.25
N TRP A 349 -8.63 4.65 -3.47
CA TRP A 349 -8.64 5.99 -4.04
C TRP A 349 -9.64 6.92 -3.35
N TRP A 350 -10.86 6.45 -3.08
CA TRP A 350 -11.88 7.22 -2.37
C TRP A 350 -11.51 7.40 -0.89
N ALA A 351 -10.87 6.39 -0.27
CA ALA A 351 -10.35 6.51 1.09
C ALA A 351 -9.24 7.56 1.18
N ALA A 352 -8.28 7.56 0.25
CA ALA A 352 -7.22 8.56 0.20
C ALA A 352 -7.78 9.98 0.02
N LEU A 353 -8.75 10.17 -0.88
CA LEU A 353 -9.39 11.46 -1.10
C LEU A 353 -10.16 11.94 0.15
N ALA A 354 -10.90 11.04 0.79
CA ALA A 354 -11.63 11.35 2.02
C ALA A 354 -10.68 11.71 3.18
N LEU A 355 -9.57 10.96 3.35
CA LEU A 355 -8.53 11.25 4.34
C LEU A 355 -7.90 12.63 4.10
N LEU A 356 -7.55 12.95 2.86
CA LEU A 356 -7.01 14.26 2.50
C LEU A 356 -8.00 15.38 2.82
N GLY A 357 -9.27 15.19 2.50
CA GLY A 357 -10.34 16.15 2.81
C GLY A 357 -10.51 16.38 4.31
N VAL A 358 -10.50 15.30 5.12
CA VAL A 358 -10.60 15.41 6.58
C VAL A 358 -9.34 16.06 7.16
N LEU A 359 -8.14 15.74 6.69
CA LEU A 359 -6.90 16.39 7.13
C LEU A 359 -6.92 17.89 6.83
N ALA A 360 -7.34 18.28 5.63
CA ALA A 360 -7.49 19.69 5.26
C ALA A 360 -8.52 20.40 6.15
N ALA A 361 -9.65 19.77 6.43
CA ALA A 361 -10.68 20.33 7.30
C ALA A 361 -10.20 20.51 8.74
N ILE A 362 -9.47 19.54 9.29
CA ILE A 362 -8.88 19.61 10.64
C ILE A 362 -7.84 20.72 10.72
N PHE A 363 -6.97 20.83 9.71
CA PHE A 363 -5.99 21.90 9.63
C PHE A 363 -6.66 23.27 9.54
N ALA A 364 -7.68 23.42 8.71
CA ALA A 364 -8.45 24.67 8.60
C ALA A 364 -9.17 25.03 9.91
N ALA A 365 -9.76 24.03 10.59
CA ALA A 365 -10.38 24.21 11.89
C ALA A 365 -9.38 24.65 12.96
N SER A 366 -8.20 23.99 13.03
CA SER A 366 -7.12 24.38 13.94
C SER A 366 -6.62 25.81 13.69
N SER A 367 -6.45 26.18 12.41
CA SER A 367 -6.05 27.54 12.02
C SER A 367 -7.13 28.57 12.37
N GLY A 368 -8.41 28.23 12.24
CA GLY A 368 -9.53 29.06 12.66
C GLY A 368 -9.57 29.25 14.19
N LEU A 369 -9.38 28.18 14.96
CA LEU A 369 -9.31 28.23 16.42
C LEU A 369 -8.11 29.04 16.92
N LEU A 370 -6.99 28.99 16.20
CA LEU A 370 -5.84 29.85 16.50
C LEU A 370 -6.21 31.35 16.44
N SER A 371 -7.08 31.74 15.52
CA SER A 371 -7.59 33.09 15.45
C SER A 371 -8.51 33.46 16.62
N ALA A 372 -9.15 32.48 17.23
CA ALA A 372 -9.96 32.64 18.45
C ALA A 372 -9.15 32.50 19.74
N GLY A 373 -7.82 32.41 19.66
CA GLY A 373 -6.93 32.33 20.82
C GLY A 373 -6.65 30.91 21.34
N LEU A 374 -6.96 29.86 20.56
CA LEU A 374 -6.70 28.46 20.95
C LEU A 374 -5.94 27.72 19.87
N TRP A 375 -4.75 27.25 20.19
CA TRP A 375 -3.97 26.36 19.33
C TRP A 375 -4.31 24.88 19.59
N VAL A 376 -4.67 24.16 18.53
CA VAL A 376 -4.94 22.72 18.56
C VAL A 376 -3.90 22.00 17.71
N PRO A 377 -2.89 21.33 18.32
CA PRO A 377 -1.96 20.47 17.61
C PRO A 377 -2.68 19.33 16.87
N VAL A 378 -2.40 19.16 15.59
CA VAL A 378 -3.13 18.21 14.71
C VAL A 378 -2.28 17.10 14.12
N ALA A 379 -0.96 17.11 14.37
CA ALA A 379 -0.06 16.13 13.80
C ALA A 379 -0.35 14.71 14.30
N LEU A 380 -0.47 14.51 15.62
CA LEU A 380 -0.80 13.21 16.19
C LEU A 380 -2.20 12.72 15.81
N PRO A 381 -3.28 13.54 15.93
CA PRO A 381 -4.60 13.16 15.47
C PRO A 381 -4.62 12.75 13.97
N GLY A 382 -3.96 13.52 13.11
CA GLY A 382 -3.87 13.24 11.69
C GLY A 382 -3.09 11.95 11.38
N ALA A 383 -1.92 11.79 11.99
CA ALA A 383 -1.11 10.57 11.85
C ALA A 383 -1.85 9.32 12.35
N SER A 384 -2.58 9.44 13.45
CA SER A 384 -3.40 8.35 14.01
C SER A 384 -4.51 7.94 13.05
N MET A 385 -5.18 8.89 12.40
CA MET A 385 -6.20 8.63 11.39
C MET A 385 -5.64 7.89 10.18
N VAL A 386 -4.53 8.39 9.63
CA VAL A 386 -3.88 7.77 8.46
C VAL A 386 -3.34 6.37 8.79
N GLY A 387 -2.68 6.22 9.93
CA GLY A 387 -2.16 4.92 10.39
C GLY A 387 -3.26 3.89 10.61
N ALA A 388 -4.38 4.29 11.21
CA ALA A 388 -5.54 3.44 11.43
C ALA A 388 -6.22 3.04 10.11
N ALA A 389 -6.32 3.95 9.14
CA ALA A 389 -6.85 3.65 7.81
C ALA A 389 -5.96 2.66 7.06
N ALA A 390 -4.63 2.84 7.10
CA ALA A 390 -3.67 1.93 6.50
C ALA A 390 -3.74 0.53 7.13
N LEU A 391 -3.79 0.45 8.47
CA LEU A 391 -3.93 -0.82 9.19
C LEU A 391 -5.25 -1.53 8.82
N ALA A 392 -6.36 -0.80 8.79
CA ALA A 392 -7.67 -1.34 8.40
C ALA A 392 -7.65 -1.89 6.96
N TYR A 393 -6.98 -1.20 6.06
CA TYR A 393 -6.82 -1.66 4.68
C TYR A 393 -5.97 -2.94 4.58
N VAL A 394 -4.84 -3.01 5.31
CA VAL A 394 -4.00 -4.21 5.37
C VAL A 394 -4.81 -5.41 5.91
N VAL A 395 -5.55 -5.23 7.01
CA VAL A 395 -6.40 -6.29 7.57
C VAL A 395 -7.48 -6.72 6.57
N ARG A 396 -8.12 -5.78 5.90
CA ARG A 396 -9.11 -6.08 4.85
C ARG A 396 -8.50 -6.90 3.74
N PHE A 397 -7.33 -6.52 3.23
CA PHE A 397 -6.62 -7.22 2.16
C PHE A 397 -6.25 -8.65 2.58
N LEU A 398 -5.67 -8.84 3.76
CA LEU A 398 -5.30 -10.16 4.28
C LEU A 398 -6.52 -11.08 4.47
N VAL A 399 -7.65 -10.54 4.94
CA VAL A 399 -8.88 -11.32 5.12
C VAL A 399 -9.52 -11.69 3.78
N GLU A 400 -9.56 -10.77 2.81
CA GLU A 400 -10.09 -10.97 1.46
C GLU A 400 -9.27 -12.01 0.68
N ASP A 401 -7.94 -11.93 0.74
CA ASP A 401 -7.02 -12.86 0.07
C ASP A 401 -7.10 -14.28 0.67
N ARG A 402 -7.13 -14.41 1.99
CA ARG A 402 -7.33 -15.71 2.66
C ARG A 402 -8.67 -16.35 2.29
N ARG A 403 -9.73 -15.57 2.13
CA ARG A 403 -11.05 -16.07 1.70
C ARG A 403 -11.00 -16.54 0.26
N ARG A 404 -10.38 -15.77 -0.65
CA ARG A 404 -10.21 -16.14 -2.06
C ARG A 404 -9.47 -17.48 -2.20
N ARG A 405 -8.35 -17.64 -1.50
CA ARG A 405 -7.58 -18.90 -1.48
C ARG A 405 -8.33 -20.06 -0.86
N ARG A 406 -9.17 -19.82 0.15
CA ARG A 406 -10.01 -20.88 0.76
C ARG A 406 -11.10 -21.36 -0.21
N VAL A 407 -11.74 -20.45 -0.92
CA VAL A 407 -12.74 -20.76 -1.95
C VAL A 407 -12.07 -21.51 -3.11
N GLN A 408 -10.93 -21.04 -3.61
CA GLN A 408 -10.17 -21.74 -4.65
C GLN A 408 -9.84 -23.19 -4.24
N ARG A 409 -9.29 -23.41 -3.04
CA ARG A 409 -8.99 -24.76 -2.54
C ARG A 409 -10.21 -25.65 -2.36
N ALA A 410 -11.36 -25.09 -1.97
CA ALA A 410 -12.58 -25.86 -1.82
C ALA A 410 -13.15 -26.33 -3.17
N PHE A 411 -13.00 -25.54 -4.22
CA PHE A 411 -13.49 -25.87 -5.57
C PHE A 411 -12.49 -26.63 -6.42
N SER A 412 -11.18 -26.58 -6.14
CA SER A 412 -10.16 -27.30 -6.90
C SER A 412 -10.26 -28.83 -6.79
N HIS A 413 -11.01 -29.36 -5.82
CA HIS A 413 -11.31 -30.80 -5.73
C HIS A 413 -12.54 -31.21 -6.54
N TYR A 414 -13.35 -30.26 -7.03
CA TYR A 414 -14.58 -30.54 -7.77
C TYR A 414 -14.56 -30.00 -9.21
N LEU A 415 -13.64 -29.12 -9.51
CA LEU A 415 -13.49 -28.52 -10.84
C LEU A 415 -12.01 -28.60 -11.24
N ALA A 416 -11.76 -28.95 -12.49
CA ALA A 416 -10.40 -28.95 -13.00
C ALA A 416 -9.74 -27.57 -12.87
N PRO A 417 -8.44 -27.51 -12.59
CA PRO A 417 -7.70 -26.25 -12.34
C PRO A 417 -7.93 -25.21 -13.44
N GLN A 418 -7.94 -25.62 -14.71
CA GLN A 418 -8.15 -24.76 -15.87
C GLN A 418 -9.52 -24.06 -15.87
N LEU A 419 -10.54 -24.69 -15.30
CA LEU A 419 -11.90 -24.11 -15.20
C LEU A 419 -11.98 -23.15 -14.02
N VAL A 420 -11.27 -23.44 -12.93
CA VAL A 420 -11.18 -22.56 -11.75
C VAL A 420 -10.45 -21.26 -12.10
N ASP A 421 -9.38 -21.34 -12.86
CA ASP A 421 -8.60 -20.17 -13.26
C ASP A 421 -9.41 -19.21 -14.15
N ARG A 422 -10.14 -19.73 -15.14
CA ARG A 422 -11.08 -18.93 -15.96
C ARG A 422 -12.20 -18.27 -15.16
N LEU A 423 -12.71 -18.96 -14.13
CA LEU A 423 -13.73 -18.41 -13.23
C LEU A 423 -13.20 -17.29 -12.34
N VAL A 424 -11.93 -17.39 -11.96
CA VAL A 424 -11.25 -16.40 -11.12
C VAL A 424 -10.87 -15.14 -11.91
N GLU A 425 -10.50 -15.30 -13.19
CA GLU A 425 -10.14 -14.21 -14.09
C GLU A 425 -11.37 -13.42 -14.61
N GLY A 426 -12.57 -13.95 -14.40
CA GLY A 426 -13.82 -13.25 -14.76
C GLY A 426 -14.15 -13.29 -16.25
N GLU A 427 -13.45 -14.12 -17.03
CA GLU A 427 -13.64 -14.24 -18.48
C GLU A 427 -14.88 -15.05 -18.91
N SER A 428 -15.55 -15.72 -17.98
CA SER A 428 -16.76 -16.51 -18.30
C SER A 428 -17.82 -16.32 -17.24
N GLU A 429 -18.95 -15.71 -17.63
CA GLU A 429 -20.20 -15.95 -16.92
C GLU A 429 -20.58 -17.43 -17.12
N LEU A 430 -20.76 -18.16 -16.02
CA LEU A 430 -21.26 -19.55 -16.02
C LEU A 430 -22.72 -19.56 -16.51
N ARG A 431 -22.91 -19.47 -17.81
CA ARG A 431 -24.24 -19.60 -18.45
C ARG A 431 -24.41 -21.03 -18.98
N LEU A 432 -25.63 -21.55 -18.98
CA LEU A 432 -25.98 -22.74 -19.73
C LEU A 432 -25.77 -22.44 -21.22
N GLY A 433 -25.10 -23.37 -21.92
CA GLY A 433 -24.81 -23.25 -23.34
C GLY A 433 -23.50 -23.93 -23.69
N GLY A 434 -23.24 -24.07 -24.96
CA GLY A 434 -22.01 -24.68 -25.48
C GLY A 434 -21.65 -24.11 -26.83
N GLU A 435 -20.40 -24.34 -27.22
CA GLU A 435 -19.85 -24.01 -28.51
C GLU A 435 -19.45 -25.27 -29.28
N ARG A 436 -19.56 -25.26 -30.59
CA ARG A 436 -19.10 -26.35 -31.44
C ARG A 436 -17.59 -26.24 -31.64
N ARG A 437 -16.90 -27.33 -31.27
CA ARG A 437 -15.43 -27.44 -31.42
C ARG A 437 -15.05 -28.81 -31.92
N GLU A 438 -13.95 -28.91 -32.68
CA GLU A 438 -13.29 -30.16 -32.92
C GLU A 438 -12.49 -30.53 -31.66
N VAL A 439 -12.77 -31.70 -31.10
CA VAL A 439 -12.20 -32.22 -29.85
C VAL A 439 -11.85 -33.70 -29.96
N SER A 440 -10.99 -34.18 -29.10
CA SER A 440 -10.78 -35.61 -28.90
C SER A 440 -11.40 -36.06 -27.58
N ILE A 441 -12.14 -37.17 -27.63
CA ILE A 441 -12.82 -37.75 -26.48
C ILE A 441 -12.19 -39.11 -26.23
N MET A 442 -11.78 -39.33 -24.98
CA MET A 442 -11.29 -40.63 -24.50
C MET A 442 -12.29 -41.22 -23.52
N PHE A 443 -12.57 -42.52 -23.68
CA PHE A 443 -13.13 -43.37 -22.66
C PHE A 443 -12.10 -44.44 -22.30
N ALA A 444 -11.84 -44.60 -21.01
CA ALA A 444 -10.92 -45.59 -20.47
C ALA A 444 -11.65 -46.38 -19.37
N ASP A 445 -11.75 -47.68 -19.51
CA ASP A 445 -12.52 -48.58 -18.64
C ASP A 445 -11.60 -49.65 -18.05
N LEU A 446 -11.80 -50.02 -16.77
CA LEU A 446 -11.06 -51.07 -16.11
C LEU A 446 -11.64 -52.43 -16.44
N SER A 447 -10.87 -53.24 -17.17
CA SER A 447 -11.29 -54.59 -17.49
C SER A 447 -11.36 -55.48 -16.24
N ASP A 448 -12.29 -56.41 -16.24
CA ASP A 448 -12.50 -57.40 -15.19
C ASP A 448 -13.09 -56.82 -13.86
N PHE A 449 -13.49 -55.53 -13.86
CA PHE A 449 -14.08 -54.89 -12.68
C PHE A 449 -15.29 -55.66 -12.13
N THR A 450 -16.22 -56.03 -12.99
CA THR A 450 -17.44 -56.78 -12.60
C THR A 450 -17.09 -58.13 -11.96
N MET A 451 -16.05 -58.83 -12.45
CA MET A 451 -15.62 -60.09 -11.87
C MET A 451 -14.96 -59.92 -10.50
N LEU A 452 -14.13 -58.84 -10.35
CA LEU A 452 -13.46 -58.53 -9.10
C LEU A 452 -14.41 -57.95 -8.04
N SER A 453 -15.40 -57.17 -8.44
CA SER A 453 -16.39 -56.58 -7.53
C SER A 453 -17.22 -57.62 -6.78
N GLY A 454 -17.43 -58.79 -7.38
CA GLY A 454 -18.09 -59.91 -6.70
C GLY A 454 -17.20 -60.70 -5.72
N LYS A 455 -15.88 -60.42 -5.67
CA LYS A 455 -14.89 -61.20 -4.88
C LYS A 455 -14.17 -60.37 -3.81
N LEU A 456 -14.29 -59.06 -3.84
CA LEU A 456 -13.65 -58.13 -2.90
C LEU A 456 -14.67 -57.47 -1.99
N GLY A 457 -14.24 -57.07 -0.78
CA GLY A 457 -15.06 -56.24 0.06
C GLY A 457 -15.23 -54.84 -0.54
N SER A 458 -16.35 -54.16 -0.28
CA SER A 458 -16.69 -52.86 -0.88
C SER A 458 -15.62 -51.80 -0.64
N GLN A 459 -14.99 -51.78 0.55
CA GLN A 459 -13.95 -50.82 0.88
C GLN A 459 -12.63 -51.09 0.12
N GLU A 460 -12.23 -52.38 0.08
CA GLU A 460 -11.02 -52.82 -0.64
C GLU A 460 -11.16 -52.56 -2.15
N LEU A 461 -12.34 -52.86 -2.72
CA LEU A 461 -12.63 -52.53 -4.12
C LEU A 461 -12.53 -51.04 -4.40
N MET A 462 -13.08 -50.18 -3.50
CA MET A 462 -13.01 -48.72 -3.65
C MET A 462 -11.58 -48.22 -3.59
N GLU A 463 -10.77 -48.68 -2.65
CA GLU A 463 -9.37 -48.29 -2.52
C GLU A 463 -8.56 -48.76 -3.74
N LEU A 464 -8.78 -49.98 -4.21
CA LEU A 464 -8.14 -50.50 -5.40
C LEU A 464 -8.54 -49.67 -6.63
N THR A 465 -9.84 -49.45 -6.86
CA THR A 465 -10.34 -48.68 -7.98
C THR A 465 -9.78 -47.24 -7.99
N ASN A 466 -9.76 -46.58 -6.85
CA ASN A 466 -9.26 -45.23 -6.76
C ASN A 466 -7.75 -45.13 -7.12
N ARG A 467 -6.93 -46.13 -6.79
CA ARG A 467 -5.52 -46.15 -7.18
C ARG A 467 -5.37 -46.27 -8.70
N TYR A 468 -6.14 -47.10 -9.36
CA TYR A 468 -6.09 -47.27 -10.82
C TYR A 468 -6.68 -46.06 -11.56
N LEU A 469 -7.77 -45.48 -11.06
CA LEU A 469 -8.33 -44.23 -11.59
C LEU A 469 -7.37 -43.08 -11.48
N ALA A 470 -6.56 -43.01 -10.41
CA ALA A 470 -5.52 -41.97 -10.25
C ALA A 470 -4.44 -42.07 -11.35
N GLU A 471 -4.06 -43.28 -11.77
CA GLU A 471 -3.13 -43.44 -12.88
C GLU A 471 -3.71 -43.00 -14.22
N LEU A 472 -5.00 -43.23 -14.44
CA LEU A 472 -5.72 -42.76 -15.63
C LEU A 472 -5.80 -41.22 -15.64
N VAL A 473 -6.16 -40.62 -14.52
CA VAL A 473 -6.19 -39.15 -14.38
C VAL A 473 -4.79 -38.55 -14.63
N ALA A 474 -3.76 -39.14 -14.04
CA ALA A 474 -2.38 -38.68 -14.23
C ALA A 474 -1.92 -38.76 -15.70
N ALA A 475 -2.36 -39.78 -16.45
CA ALA A 475 -2.08 -39.90 -17.88
C ALA A 475 -2.77 -38.79 -18.70
N VAL A 476 -4.02 -38.47 -18.36
CA VAL A 476 -4.81 -37.41 -19.00
C VAL A 476 -4.21 -36.03 -18.72
N GLU A 477 -3.94 -35.72 -17.44
CA GLU A 477 -3.42 -34.43 -17.02
C GLU A 477 -2.01 -34.15 -17.58
N ALA A 478 -1.16 -35.18 -17.65
CA ALA A 478 0.19 -35.04 -18.19
C ALA A 478 0.22 -34.60 -19.67
N THR A 479 -0.86 -34.81 -20.40
CA THR A 479 -1.02 -34.44 -21.82
C THR A 479 -1.97 -33.25 -22.03
N GLY A 480 -2.31 -32.51 -20.95
CA GLY A 480 -3.17 -31.34 -21.02
C GLY A 480 -4.66 -31.65 -21.23
N GLY A 481 -5.06 -32.92 -21.01
CA GLY A 481 -6.46 -33.33 -21.10
C GLY A 481 -7.29 -32.86 -19.91
N TYR A 482 -8.58 -32.70 -20.13
CA TYR A 482 -9.59 -32.38 -19.13
C TYR A 482 -10.36 -33.63 -18.76
N VAL A 483 -10.27 -34.07 -17.50
CA VAL A 483 -11.12 -35.15 -16.97
C VAL A 483 -12.53 -34.62 -16.76
N ASP A 484 -13.48 -35.08 -17.56
CA ASP A 484 -14.87 -34.64 -17.48
C ASP A 484 -15.62 -35.28 -16.31
N LYS A 485 -15.62 -36.62 -16.26
CA LYS A 485 -16.31 -37.38 -15.23
C LYS A 485 -15.81 -38.83 -15.10
N PHE A 486 -16.12 -39.42 -13.96
CA PHE A 486 -16.05 -40.85 -13.75
C PHE A 486 -17.43 -41.48 -14.02
N ILE A 487 -17.44 -42.61 -14.70
CA ILE A 487 -18.68 -43.38 -15.02
C ILE A 487 -18.47 -44.80 -14.49
N GLY A 488 -18.75 -45.00 -13.20
CA GLY A 488 -18.36 -46.23 -12.51
C GLY A 488 -16.86 -46.36 -12.39
N ASP A 489 -16.31 -47.36 -13.05
CA ASP A 489 -14.88 -47.66 -13.17
C ASP A 489 -14.24 -47.11 -14.44
N ALA A 490 -15.00 -46.33 -15.23
CA ALA A 490 -14.52 -45.68 -16.43
C ALA A 490 -14.25 -44.17 -16.23
N VAL A 491 -13.30 -43.63 -16.99
CA VAL A 491 -12.98 -42.23 -17.07
C VAL A 491 -13.31 -41.66 -18.45
N MET A 492 -14.05 -40.57 -18.50
CA MET A 492 -14.22 -39.76 -19.69
C MET A 492 -13.28 -38.54 -19.64
N ALA A 493 -12.51 -38.31 -20.69
CA ALA A 493 -11.62 -37.16 -20.81
C ALA A 493 -11.71 -36.49 -22.18
N ILE A 494 -11.36 -35.20 -22.23
CA ILE A 494 -11.52 -34.31 -23.39
C ILE A 494 -10.21 -33.55 -23.63
N TRP A 495 -9.79 -33.45 -24.89
CA TRP A 495 -8.72 -32.52 -25.34
C TRP A 495 -9.33 -31.56 -26.39
N GLY A 496 -8.83 -30.31 -26.43
CA GLY A 496 -9.37 -29.24 -27.27
C GLY A 496 -10.44 -28.40 -26.56
N ALA A 497 -10.85 -28.80 -25.34
CA ALA A 497 -11.73 -28.05 -24.44
C ALA A 497 -11.45 -28.40 -22.97
N PRO A 498 -11.61 -27.48 -22.01
CA PRO A 498 -12.00 -26.05 -22.13
C PRO A 498 -10.94 -25.17 -22.79
N VAL A 499 -9.69 -25.59 -22.78
CA VAL A 499 -8.56 -24.92 -23.44
C VAL A 499 -8.44 -25.41 -24.88
N ALA A 500 -8.27 -24.51 -25.82
CA ALA A 500 -8.04 -24.88 -27.22
C ALA A 500 -6.67 -25.55 -27.36
N ASP A 501 -6.65 -26.67 -28.11
CA ASP A 501 -5.47 -27.46 -28.35
C ASP A 501 -5.49 -27.93 -29.81
N ALA A 502 -4.54 -27.45 -30.60
CA ALA A 502 -4.43 -27.81 -32.02
C ALA A 502 -4.02 -29.28 -32.21
N ASP A 503 -3.29 -29.83 -31.28
CA ASP A 503 -2.76 -31.19 -31.29
C ASP A 503 -3.59 -32.15 -30.42
N HIS A 504 -4.85 -31.82 -30.16
CA HIS A 504 -5.75 -32.54 -29.27
C HIS A 504 -5.80 -34.06 -29.54
N ALA A 505 -5.71 -34.48 -30.81
CA ALA A 505 -5.77 -35.91 -31.18
C ALA A 505 -4.44 -36.61 -30.83
N ILE A 506 -3.31 -35.95 -31.07
CA ILE A 506 -1.96 -36.46 -30.72
C ILE A 506 -1.88 -36.62 -29.20
N HIS A 507 -2.25 -35.61 -28.44
CA HIS A 507 -2.23 -35.62 -26.98
C HIS A 507 -3.17 -36.70 -26.39
N ALA A 508 -4.34 -36.90 -26.98
CA ALA A 508 -5.28 -37.92 -26.56
C ALA A 508 -4.75 -39.35 -26.81
N VAL A 509 -4.05 -39.58 -27.94
CA VAL A 509 -3.41 -40.89 -28.23
C VAL A 509 -2.23 -41.12 -27.30
N HIS A 510 -1.40 -40.09 -27.02
CA HIS A 510 -0.34 -40.20 -26.01
C HIS A 510 -0.90 -40.59 -24.64
N ALA A 511 -1.98 -39.93 -24.20
CA ALA A 511 -2.63 -40.27 -22.93
C ALA A 511 -3.13 -41.73 -22.91
N ALA A 512 -3.75 -42.16 -24.00
CA ALA A 512 -4.27 -43.53 -24.13
C ALA A 512 -3.16 -44.56 -24.00
N LEU A 513 -2.04 -44.40 -24.69
CA LEU A 513 -0.89 -45.27 -24.61
C LEU A 513 -0.20 -45.20 -23.22
N ALA A 514 -0.02 -44.00 -22.66
CA ALA A 514 0.51 -43.83 -21.32
C ALA A 514 -0.38 -44.46 -20.23
N ALA A 515 -1.71 -44.36 -20.35
CA ALA A 515 -2.65 -45.00 -19.43
C ALA A 515 -2.45 -46.49 -19.38
N VAL A 516 -2.28 -47.18 -20.55
CA VAL A 516 -1.99 -48.60 -20.61
C VAL A 516 -0.69 -48.92 -19.88
N VAL A 517 0.40 -48.20 -20.15
CA VAL A 517 1.70 -48.42 -19.51
C VAL A 517 1.64 -48.25 -17.99
N ARG A 518 1.00 -47.19 -17.52
CA ARG A 518 0.85 -46.88 -16.08
C ARG A 518 0.04 -47.93 -15.35
N VAL A 519 -1.12 -48.31 -15.93
CA VAL A 519 -1.96 -49.31 -15.35
C VAL A 519 -1.30 -50.68 -15.32
N ASP A 520 -0.59 -51.08 -16.38
CA ASP A 520 0.15 -52.33 -16.41
C ASP A 520 1.31 -52.38 -15.40
N ALA A 521 2.01 -51.24 -15.19
CA ALA A 521 3.05 -51.13 -14.18
C ALA A 521 2.48 -51.27 -12.75
N LEU A 522 1.35 -50.58 -12.47
CA LEU A 522 0.65 -50.72 -11.20
C LEU A 522 0.13 -52.14 -10.98
N GLY A 523 -0.43 -52.77 -12.02
CA GLY A 523 -0.91 -54.17 -12.01
C GLY A 523 0.20 -55.16 -11.72
N ALA A 524 1.35 -55.04 -12.34
CA ALA A 524 2.55 -55.86 -12.07
C ALA A 524 3.01 -55.70 -10.60
N ALA A 525 3.04 -54.49 -10.07
CA ALA A 525 3.42 -54.20 -8.68
C ALA A 525 2.38 -54.80 -7.67
N ASP A 526 1.10 -54.74 -7.98
CA ASP A 526 0.06 -55.31 -7.14
C ASP A 526 0.14 -56.84 -7.16
N THR A 527 0.30 -57.43 -8.32
CA THR A 527 0.44 -58.88 -8.48
C THR A 527 1.68 -59.42 -7.74
N ALA A 528 2.81 -58.70 -7.82
CA ALA A 528 4.02 -59.07 -7.09
C ALA A 528 3.86 -59.07 -5.56
N ARG A 529 2.90 -58.32 -5.06
CA ARG A 529 2.50 -58.27 -3.64
C ARG A 529 1.43 -59.29 -3.27
N GLY A 530 1.03 -60.19 -4.20
CA GLY A 530 -0.04 -61.16 -4.01
C GLY A 530 -1.44 -60.54 -4.13
N GLY A 531 -1.52 -59.30 -4.57
CA GLY A 531 -2.78 -58.60 -4.81
C GLY A 531 -3.38 -58.88 -6.17
N ARG A 532 -4.51 -58.21 -6.45
CA ARG A 532 -5.21 -58.32 -7.74
C ARG A 532 -4.94 -57.10 -8.59
N ALA A 533 -4.96 -57.27 -9.90
CA ALA A 533 -4.66 -56.25 -10.87
C ALA A 533 -5.81 -56.02 -11.84
N PHE A 534 -6.10 -54.82 -12.18
CA PHE A 534 -6.90 -54.45 -13.32
C PHE A 534 -6.06 -54.27 -14.57
N ARG A 535 -6.70 -54.42 -15.71
CA ARG A 535 -6.21 -53.95 -17.01
C ARG A 535 -7.08 -52.80 -17.48
N VAL A 536 -6.60 -51.97 -18.39
CA VAL A 536 -7.39 -50.88 -18.97
C VAL A 536 -7.66 -51.13 -20.45
N ARG A 537 -8.85 -50.78 -20.89
CA ARG A 537 -9.25 -50.68 -22.31
C ARG A 537 -9.51 -49.20 -22.56
N VAL A 538 -8.99 -48.68 -23.69
CA VAL A 538 -9.08 -47.26 -24.01
C VAL A 538 -9.63 -47.11 -25.43
N ALA A 539 -10.56 -46.16 -25.59
CA ALA A 539 -11.01 -45.73 -26.89
C ALA A 539 -10.84 -44.20 -27.01
N VAL A 540 -10.37 -43.76 -28.17
CA VAL A 540 -10.28 -42.30 -28.49
C VAL A 540 -10.98 -42.05 -29.81
N ASN A 541 -11.85 -41.02 -29.82
CA ASN A 541 -12.51 -40.56 -31.05
C ASN A 541 -12.49 -39.04 -31.14
N SER A 542 -12.10 -38.53 -32.31
CA SER A 542 -12.02 -37.08 -32.58
C SER A 542 -13.10 -36.63 -33.55
N GLY A 543 -13.49 -35.38 -33.43
CA GLY A 543 -14.46 -34.74 -34.31
C GLY A 543 -15.24 -33.62 -33.62
N ASP A 544 -16.19 -33.06 -34.34
CA ASP A 544 -17.03 -31.98 -33.84
C ASP A 544 -17.92 -32.46 -32.68
N ALA A 545 -17.88 -31.67 -31.58
CA ALA A 545 -18.80 -31.81 -30.47
C ALA A 545 -19.20 -30.43 -29.93
N THR A 546 -20.35 -30.39 -29.26
CA THR A 546 -20.73 -29.20 -28.49
C THR A 546 -20.13 -29.31 -27.10
N VAL A 547 -19.24 -28.38 -26.75
CA VAL A 547 -18.60 -28.35 -25.42
C VAL A 547 -19.11 -27.15 -24.64
N GLY A 548 -19.42 -27.32 -23.37
CA GLY A 548 -19.94 -26.25 -22.53
C GLY A 548 -20.67 -26.74 -21.28
N ASN A 549 -21.40 -25.83 -20.64
CA ASN A 549 -22.14 -26.10 -19.43
C ASN A 549 -23.49 -26.75 -19.77
N VAL A 550 -23.60 -28.04 -19.50
CA VAL A 550 -24.80 -28.86 -19.77
C VAL A 550 -25.44 -29.27 -18.46
N GLY A 551 -26.76 -29.09 -18.34
CA GLY A 551 -27.54 -29.48 -17.16
C GLY A 551 -28.70 -28.55 -16.87
N ALA A 552 -29.10 -28.48 -15.61
CA ALA A 552 -30.16 -27.60 -15.12
C ALA A 552 -29.57 -26.31 -14.56
N GLU A 553 -30.35 -25.23 -14.47
CA GLU A 553 -29.98 -23.89 -14.05
C GLU A 553 -29.19 -23.83 -12.71
N LYS A 554 -29.42 -24.78 -11.80
CA LYS A 554 -28.77 -24.89 -10.49
C LYS A 554 -27.74 -26.02 -10.39
N ARG A 555 -27.60 -26.86 -11.41
CA ARG A 555 -26.70 -28.02 -11.42
C ARG A 555 -26.33 -28.38 -12.86
N TYR A 556 -25.15 -27.99 -13.26
CA TYR A 556 -24.58 -28.25 -14.58
C TYR A 556 -23.12 -28.70 -14.44
N ASN A 557 -22.65 -29.44 -15.44
CA ASN A 557 -21.26 -29.82 -15.57
C ASN A 557 -20.72 -29.25 -16.89
N TYR A 558 -19.47 -28.86 -16.93
CA TYR A 558 -18.78 -28.59 -18.19
C TYR A 558 -18.48 -29.95 -18.85
N THR A 559 -18.97 -30.18 -20.02
CA THR A 559 -18.86 -31.49 -20.71
C THR A 559 -18.97 -31.31 -22.22
N ALA A 560 -18.70 -32.42 -22.96
CA ALA A 560 -18.94 -32.53 -24.38
C ALA A 560 -20.18 -33.32 -24.67
N VAL A 561 -20.97 -32.91 -25.66
CA VAL A 561 -22.15 -33.61 -26.15
C VAL A 561 -22.13 -33.66 -27.67
N GLY A 562 -22.46 -34.80 -28.25
CA GLY A 562 -22.51 -34.96 -29.69
C GLY A 562 -22.23 -36.38 -30.17
N GLU A 563 -22.24 -36.54 -31.48
CA GLU A 563 -22.01 -37.84 -32.11
C GLU A 563 -20.59 -38.35 -31.83
N THR A 564 -19.60 -37.48 -31.82
CA THR A 564 -18.21 -37.80 -31.51
C THR A 564 -18.05 -38.48 -30.14
N VAL A 565 -18.77 -37.99 -29.13
CA VAL A 565 -18.80 -38.59 -27.77
C VAL A 565 -19.44 -39.98 -27.78
N ASN A 566 -20.58 -40.08 -28.47
CA ASN A 566 -21.32 -41.34 -28.56
C ASN A 566 -20.53 -42.42 -29.29
N ILE A 567 -19.75 -42.04 -30.32
CA ILE A 567 -18.84 -42.98 -31.00
C ILE A 567 -17.76 -43.43 -30.05
N ALA A 568 -17.06 -42.48 -29.38
CA ALA A 568 -16.01 -42.82 -28.43
C ALA A 568 -16.48 -43.82 -27.34
N ALA A 569 -17.67 -43.55 -26.75
CA ALA A 569 -18.26 -44.43 -25.76
C ALA A 569 -18.59 -45.84 -26.30
N ARG A 570 -18.92 -45.97 -27.59
CA ARG A 570 -19.16 -47.27 -28.22
C ARG A 570 -17.88 -48.01 -28.60
N LEU A 571 -16.84 -47.27 -28.93
CA LEU A 571 -15.54 -47.86 -29.24
C LEU A 571 -14.87 -48.46 -27.99
N GLU A 572 -15.18 -47.97 -26.79
CA GLU A 572 -14.59 -48.36 -25.50
C GLU A 572 -14.67 -49.87 -25.24
N SER A 573 -15.75 -50.51 -25.63
CA SER A 573 -15.92 -51.96 -25.40
C SER A 573 -15.23 -52.86 -26.45
N LEU A 574 -14.81 -52.30 -27.58
CA LEU A 574 -14.24 -53.07 -28.70
C LEU A 574 -12.79 -53.56 -28.49
N PRO A 575 -11.91 -52.94 -27.71
CA PRO A 575 -10.57 -53.50 -27.48
C PRO A 575 -10.59 -54.92 -26.99
N GLY A 576 -11.62 -55.33 -26.23
CA GLY A 576 -11.79 -56.72 -25.82
C GLY A 576 -12.12 -57.65 -26.98
N ASP A 577 -12.92 -57.26 -27.95
CA ASP A 577 -13.33 -58.04 -29.10
C ASP A 577 -12.20 -58.22 -30.11
N TYR A 578 -11.23 -57.29 -30.14
CA TYR A 578 -10.03 -57.33 -31.02
C TYR A 578 -8.74 -57.73 -30.29
N ALA A 579 -8.83 -58.12 -29.04
CA ALA A 579 -7.69 -58.49 -28.19
C ALA A 579 -6.57 -57.43 -28.21
N CYS A 580 -6.91 -56.16 -28.25
CA CYS A 580 -6.03 -55.01 -28.14
C CYS A 580 -6.33 -54.16 -26.89
N ARG A 581 -5.58 -53.09 -26.63
CA ARG A 581 -5.73 -52.26 -25.44
C ARG A 581 -6.27 -50.87 -25.78
N VAL A 582 -5.98 -50.39 -26.97
CA VAL A 582 -6.34 -49.04 -27.43
C VAL A 582 -6.96 -49.12 -28.83
N ILE A 583 -8.15 -48.55 -28.99
CA ILE A 583 -8.77 -48.34 -30.30
C ILE A 583 -9.01 -46.87 -30.51
N ILE A 584 -8.69 -46.38 -31.71
CA ILE A 584 -8.97 -45.03 -32.12
C ILE A 584 -9.89 -44.98 -33.34
N GLY A 585 -10.73 -43.96 -33.40
CA GLY A 585 -11.59 -43.70 -34.54
C GLY A 585 -10.84 -43.14 -35.73
N ARG A 586 -11.47 -43.16 -36.92
CA ARG A 586 -10.89 -42.73 -38.18
C ARG A 586 -10.35 -41.29 -38.10
N ARG A 587 -11.14 -40.35 -37.62
CA ARG A 587 -10.69 -38.93 -37.54
C ARG A 587 -9.49 -38.75 -36.60
N THR A 588 -9.45 -39.51 -35.51
CA THR A 588 -8.26 -39.52 -34.62
C THR A 588 -7.05 -40.06 -35.33
N ALA A 589 -7.20 -41.18 -36.10
CA ALA A 589 -6.07 -41.75 -36.87
C ALA A 589 -5.59 -40.76 -37.95
N GLU A 590 -6.47 -40.02 -38.62
CA GLU A 590 -6.10 -38.98 -39.58
C GLU A 590 -5.30 -37.87 -38.96
N LEU A 591 -5.74 -37.36 -37.82
CA LEU A 591 -5.08 -36.21 -37.12
C LEU A 591 -3.79 -36.61 -36.43
N ALA A 592 -3.70 -37.82 -35.87
CA ALA A 592 -2.54 -38.33 -35.17
C ALA A 592 -1.56 -39.10 -36.05
N GLY A 593 -1.93 -39.45 -37.28
CA GLY A 593 -1.20 -40.32 -38.18
C GLY A 593 0.17 -39.80 -38.65
N ALA A 594 0.46 -38.51 -38.48
CA ALA A 594 1.76 -37.96 -38.70
C ALA A 594 2.75 -38.27 -37.56
N THR A 595 2.25 -38.55 -36.36
CA THR A 595 3.05 -38.81 -35.15
C THR A 595 3.10 -40.27 -34.80
N PHE A 596 1.98 -41.02 -34.99
CA PHE A 596 1.87 -42.42 -34.58
C PHE A 596 1.75 -43.38 -35.75
N LEU A 597 2.44 -44.53 -35.68
CA LEU A 597 2.23 -45.66 -36.53
C LEU A 597 0.91 -46.35 -36.09
N VAL A 598 -0.07 -46.33 -36.97
CA VAL A 598 -1.40 -46.91 -36.72
C VAL A 598 -1.69 -48.08 -37.66
N SER A 599 -2.42 -49.10 -37.18
CA SER A 599 -2.88 -50.22 -38.00
C SER A 599 -4.40 -50.15 -38.13
N GLU A 600 -4.94 -50.17 -39.35
CA GLU A 600 -6.41 -50.26 -39.55
C GLU A 600 -6.83 -51.67 -39.15
N LEU A 601 -7.77 -51.76 -38.16
CA LEU A 601 -8.22 -53.04 -37.66
C LEU A 601 -9.37 -53.62 -38.47
N ASP A 602 -10.42 -52.81 -38.67
CA ASP A 602 -11.64 -53.28 -39.32
C ASP A 602 -12.63 -52.17 -39.71
N TRP A 603 -13.65 -52.51 -40.44
CA TRP A 603 -14.87 -51.72 -40.61
C TRP A 603 -15.98 -52.29 -39.73
N ILE A 604 -16.52 -51.47 -38.88
CA ILE A 604 -17.55 -51.89 -37.93
C ILE A 604 -18.82 -51.06 -38.09
N ARG A 605 -19.96 -51.69 -37.83
CA ARG A 605 -21.24 -51.00 -37.72
C ARG A 605 -21.63 -50.89 -36.25
N VAL A 606 -21.59 -49.68 -35.74
CA VAL A 606 -22.03 -49.43 -34.36
C VAL A 606 -23.54 -49.24 -34.32
N LYS A 607 -24.17 -49.73 -33.26
CA LYS A 607 -25.63 -49.68 -33.08
C LYS A 607 -26.18 -48.27 -33.31
N GLY A 608 -27.18 -48.12 -34.22
CA GLY A 608 -27.82 -46.88 -34.54
C GLY A 608 -27.11 -46.03 -35.63
N LYS A 609 -26.07 -46.58 -36.31
CA LYS A 609 -25.48 -45.98 -37.51
C LYS A 609 -25.69 -46.88 -38.72
N ALA A 610 -26.09 -46.26 -39.83
CA ALA A 610 -26.21 -46.95 -41.11
C ALA A 610 -24.84 -47.12 -41.81
N GLN A 611 -23.97 -46.12 -41.68
CA GLN A 611 -22.68 -46.14 -42.29
C GLN A 611 -21.63 -46.82 -41.39
N PRO A 612 -20.77 -47.69 -41.93
CA PRO A 612 -19.67 -48.29 -41.21
C PRO A 612 -18.60 -47.28 -40.85
N ILE A 613 -17.87 -47.48 -39.76
CA ILE A 613 -16.73 -46.69 -39.35
C ILE A 613 -15.47 -47.54 -39.32
N SER A 614 -14.33 -46.98 -39.76
CA SER A 614 -13.03 -47.62 -39.62
C SER A 614 -12.51 -47.40 -38.22
N ILE A 615 -11.89 -48.44 -37.65
CA ILE A 615 -11.21 -48.43 -36.36
C ILE A 615 -9.75 -48.80 -36.55
N PHE A 616 -8.90 -48.21 -35.71
CA PHE A 616 -7.44 -48.36 -35.80
C PHE A 616 -6.83 -48.66 -34.44
N GLU A 617 -5.72 -49.33 -34.42
CA GLU A 617 -4.85 -49.50 -33.25
C GLU A 617 -3.62 -48.62 -33.39
N PRO A 618 -3.33 -47.72 -32.43
CA PRO A 618 -2.07 -47.03 -32.37
C PRO A 618 -1.00 -47.89 -31.75
N LEU A 619 0.06 -48.20 -32.50
CA LEU A 619 1.14 -49.10 -32.04
C LEU A 619 2.22 -48.38 -31.26
N CYS A 620 2.82 -47.35 -31.84
CA CYS A 620 3.88 -46.54 -31.24
C CYS A 620 4.03 -45.22 -31.99
N GLU A 621 4.86 -44.31 -31.47
CA GLU A 621 5.32 -43.18 -32.26
C GLU A 621 6.22 -43.63 -33.42
N TYR A 622 6.14 -42.93 -34.56
CA TYR A 622 7.06 -43.23 -35.69
C TYR A 622 8.55 -43.15 -35.32
N ALA A 623 8.92 -42.22 -34.40
CA ALA A 623 10.27 -42.08 -33.91
C ALA A 623 10.82 -43.32 -33.19
N SER A 624 9.92 -44.16 -32.63
CA SER A 624 10.25 -45.40 -31.91
C SER A 624 9.92 -46.68 -32.69
N ALA A 625 9.34 -46.54 -33.89
CA ALA A 625 8.92 -47.68 -34.70
C ALA A 625 10.12 -48.40 -35.32
N GLY A 626 10.21 -49.69 -35.11
CA GLY A 626 11.24 -50.58 -35.67
C GLY A 626 10.72 -51.43 -36.83
N ALA A 627 11.59 -52.32 -37.35
CA ALA A 627 11.22 -53.23 -38.43
C ALA A 627 10.07 -54.16 -38.12
N VAL A 628 9.88 -54.54 -36.86
CA VAL A 628 8.79 -55.42 -36.40
C VAL A 628 7.45 -54.74 -36.51
N GLU A 629 7.34 -53.48 -36.09
CA GLU A 629 6.07 -52.71 -36.14
C GLU A 629 5.67 -52.47 -37.60
N TYR A 630 6.61 -52.05 -38.46
CA TYR A 630 6.31 -51.88 -39.89
C TYR A 630 5.93 -53.17 -40.60
N ALA A 631 6.61 -54.29 -40.28
CA ALA A 631 6.29 -55.58 -40.86
C ALA A 631 4.87 -56.03 -40.44
N TYR A 632 4.53 -55.83 -39.17
CA TYR A 632 3.18 -56.14 -38.67
C TYR A 632 2.10 -55.32 -39.40
N VAL A 633 2.23 -54.02 -39.52
CA VAL A 633 1.25 -53.19 -40.20
C VAL A 633 1.09 -53.58 -41.65
N ALA A 634 2.20 -53.80 -42.37
CA ALA A 634 2.16 -54.24 -43.77
C ALA A 634 1.48 -55.62 -43.96
N ALA A 635 1.79 -56.57 -43.06
CA ALA A 635 1.15 -57.89 -43.07
C ALA A 635 -0.35 -57.81 -42.77
N TYR A 636 -0.72 -57.00 -41.76
CA TYR A 636 -2.11 -56.81 -41.35
C TYR A 636 -2.94 -56.15 -42.47
N GLU A 637 -2.42 -55.09 -43.09
CA GLU A 637 -3.08 -54.42 -44.23
C GLU A 637 -3.28 -55.35 -45.42
N SER A 638 -2.26 -56.20 -45.71
CA SER A 638 -2.34 -57.16 -46.81
C SER A 638 -3.43 -58.19 -46.54
N ALA A 639 -3.53 -58.70 -45.31
CA ALA A 639 -4.57 -59.61 -44.89
C ALA A 639 -5.94 -58.96 -44.92
N LEU A 640 -6.08 -57.69 -44.47
CA LEU A 640 -7.33 -56.92 -44.49
C LEU A 640 -7.83 -56.69 -45.94
N LYS A 641 -6.92 -56.41 -46.88
CA LYS A 641 -7.26 -56.29 -48.30
C LYS A 641 -7.77 -57.64 -48.87
N ALA A 642 -7.14 -58.76 -48.54
CA ALA A 642 -7.61 -60.10 -48.93
C ALA A 642 -8.99 -60.40 -48.32
N TYR A 643 -9.19 -60.09 -47.05
CA TYR A 643 -10.46 -60.25 -46.34
C TYR A 643 -11.60 -59.49 -47.00
N ARG A 644 -11.40 -58.19 -47.27
CA ARG A 644 -12.36 -57.33 -47.94
C ARG A 644 -12.68 -57.75 -49.37
N ALA A 645 -11.75 -58.45 -50.00
CA ALA A 645 -11.93 -59.04 -51.32
C ALA A 645 -12.61 -60.44 -51.31
N GLY A 646 -13.06 -60.90 -50.11
CA GLY A 646 -13.69 -62.20 -49.96
C GLY A 646 -12.74 -63.40 -50.02
N ARG A 647 -11.42 -63.15 -50.04
CA ARG A 647 -10.34 -64.22 -50.02
C ARG A 647 -10.03 -64.63 -48.59
N PHE A 648 -11.00 -65.23 -47.88
CA PHE A 648 -10.93 -65.47 -46.45
C PHE A 648 -9.86 -66.43 -46.02
N ALA A 649 -9.63 -67.54 -46.74
CA ALA A 649 -8.53 -68.48 -46.45
C ALA A 649 -7.16 -67.84 -46.55
N GLU A 650 -6.93 -67.01 -47.58
CA GLU A 650 -5.69 -66.22 -47.75
C GLU A 650 -5.51 -65.21 -46.64
N ALA A 651 -6.57 -64.47 -46.31
CA ALA A 651 -6.55 -63.49 -45.22
C ALA A 651 -6.20 -64.14 -43.89
N SER A 652 -6.84 -65.28 -43.55
CA SER A 652 -6.55 -66.04 -42.34
C SER A 652 -5.09 -66.44 -42.24
N GLU A 653 -4.48 -66.94 -43.32
CA GLU A 653 -3.09 -67.34 -43.34
C GLU A 653 -2.11 -66.17 -43.22
N LEU A 654 -2.43 -65.02 -43.86
CA LEU A 654 -1.66 -63.81 -43.74
C LEU A 654 -1.69 -63.27 -42.30
N TRP A 655 -2.85 -63.25 -41.66
CA TRP A 655 -2.95 -62.80 -40.27
C TRP A 655 -2.26 -63.74 -39.28
N ARG A 656 -2.25 -65.05 -39.49
CA ARG A 656 -1.53 -66.03 -38.63
C ARG A 656 -0.01 -65.80 -38.68
N ARG A 657 0.52 -65.25 -39.78
CA ARG A 657 1.93 -64.90 -39.95
C ARG A 657 2.28 -63.51 -39.38
N ALA A 658 1.29 -62.64 -39.14
CA ALA A 658 1.47 -61.31 -38.62
C ALA A 658 1.80 -61.35 -37.13
N VAL A 659 3.06 -61.09 -36.76
CA VAL A 659 3.53 -61.11 -35.36
C VAL A 659 3.28 -59.71 -34.74
N HIS A 660 2.35 -59.67 -33.80
CA HIS A 660 2.05 -58.40 -33.11
C HIS A 660 3.16 -57.98 -32.17
N PRO A 661 3.69 -56.73 -32.24
CA PRO A 661 4.89 -56.29 -31.50
C PRO A 661 4.80 -56.40 -29.98
N ARG A 662 3.54 -56.34 -29.43
CA ARG A 662 3.32 -56.31 -27.99
C ARG A 662 2.61 -57.54 -27.42
N ALA A 663 2.11 -58.43 -28.28
CA ALA A 663 1.23 -59.51 -27.81
C ALA A 663 2.00 -60.72 -27.23
N GLY A 664 3.26 -60.86 -27.51
CA GLY A 664 4.01 -62.06 -27.11
C GLY A 664 3.27 -63.36 -27.54
N THR A 665 2.90 -64.21 -26.57
CA THR A 665 2.11 -65.43 -26.78
C THR A 665 0.59 -65.23 -26.56
N LEU A 666 0.14 -63.99 -26.30
CA LEU A 666 -1.25 -63.70 -26.06
C LEU A 666 -2.03 -63.47 -27.36
N ALA A 667 -3.35 -63.53 -27.28
CA ALA A 667 -4.21 -63.15 -28.37
C ALA A 667 -3.93 -61.70 -28.85
N SER A 668 -4.03 -61.47 -30.15
CA SER A 668 -3.77 -60.18 -30.81
C SER A 668 -4.88 -59.87 -31.83
N PRO A 669 -5.01 -58.65 -32.34
CA PRO A 669 -5.93 -58.35 -33.41
C PRO A 669 -5.75 -59.30 -34.63
N ALA A 670 -4.55 -59.62 -34.96
CA ALA A 670 -4.25 -60.56 -36.06
C ALA A 670 -4.77 -61.98 -35.78
N THR A 671 -4.65 -62.49 -34.54
CA THR A 671 -5.19 -63.81 -34.18
C THR A 671 -6.70 -63.85 -34.22
N VAL A 672 -7.37 -62.81 -33.69
CA VAL A 672 -8.83 -62.70 -33.71
C VAL A 672 -9.35 -62.61 -35.14
N MET A 673 -8.70 -61.82 -35.99
CA MET A 673 -9.13 -61.65 -37.38
C MET A 673 -8.81 -62.92 -38.20
N ALA A 674 -7.72 -63.64 -37.89
CA ALA A 674 -7.41 -64.93 -38.51
C ALA A 674 -8.48 -65.99 -38.23
N GLU A 675 -8.95 -66.08 -36.97
CA GLU A 675 -10.02 -66.96 -36.57
C GLU A 675 -11.34 -66.58 -37.25
N ARG A 676 -11.71 -65.30 -37.26
CA ARG A 676 -12.92 -64.80 -37.94
C ARG A 676 -12.87 -65.09 -39.45
N ALA A 677 -11.72 -64.86 -40.10
CA ALA A 677 -11.55 -65.21 -41.51
C ALA A 677 -11.61 -66.70 -41.79
N ALA A 678 -11.09 -67.56 -40.90
CA ALA A 678 -11.18 -68.99 -41.01
C ALA A 678 -12.65 -69.49 -40.93
N ASP A 679 -13.43 -68.89 -39.99
CA ASP A 679 -14.86 -69.22 -39.87
C ASP A 679 -15.64 -68.80 -41.13
N LEU A 680 -15.37 -67.58 -41.67
CA LEU A 680 -15.97 -67.13 -42.94
C LEU A 680 -15.48 -67.93 -44.17
N ALA A 681 -14.31 -68.50 -44.11
CA ALA A 681 -13.84 -69.43 -45.16
C ALA A 681 -14.58 -70.75 -45.13
N ALA A 682 -14.96 -71.23 -43.93
CA ALA A 682 -15.73 -72.44 -43.72
C ALA A 682 -17.25 -72.22 -43.95
N HIS A 683 -17.74 -71.07 -43.63
CA HIS A 683 -19.13 -70.66 -43.71
C HIS A 683 -19.27 -69.35 -44.53
N ALA A 684 -19.13 -69.49 -45.86
CA ALA A 684 -19.16 -68.37 -46.78
C ALA A 684 -20.38 -67.44 -46.58
N PRO A 685 -20.14 -66.12 -46.45
CA PRO A 685 -21.28 -65.17 -46.31
C PRO A 685 -22.10 -65.16 -47.63
N GLY A 686 -23.38 -64.80 -47.50
CA GLY A 686 -24.29 -64.71 -48.65
C GLY A 686 -23.91 -63.55 -49.62
N PRO A 687 -24.54 -63.57 -50.81
CA PRO A 687 -24.35 -62.48 -51.76
C PRO A 687 -24.80 -61.15 -51.14
N GLY A 688 -23.92 -60.16 -51.20
CA GLY A 688 -24.16 -58.84 -50.61
C GLY A 688 -23.39 -58.58 -49.30
N TRP A 689 -22.43 -59.44 -48.93
CA TRP A 689 -21.52 -59.21 -47.83
C TRP A 689 -20.69 -57.93 -48.07
N ASP A 690 -20.71 -57.02 -47.10
CA ASP A 690 -20.15 -55.66 -47.23
C ASP A 690 -18.82 -55.48 -46.46
N ALA A 691 -18.21 -56.54 -46.02
CA ALA A 691 -16.98 -56.59 -45.24
C ALA A 691 -17.08 -55.82 -43.89
N VAL A 692 -18.29 -55.57 -43.41
CA VAL A 692 -18.54 -54.82 -42.18
C VAL A 692 -18.88 -55.78 -41.04
N TRP A 693 -18.16 -55.65 -39.95
CA TRP A 693 -18.50 -56.45 -38.77
C TRP A 693 -19.62 -55.80 -37.96
N VAL A 694 -20.61 -56.59 -37.63
CA VAL A 694 -21.75 -56.19 -36.79
C VAL A 694 -21.66 -56.97 -35.49
N ARG A 695 -21.54 -56.27 -34.36
CA ARG A 695 -21.52 -56.94 -33.05
C ARG A 695 -22.89 -57.53 -32.73
N SER A 696 -22.98 -58.83 -32.57
CA SER A 696 -24.22 -59.58 -32.34
C SER A 696 -24.67 -59.58 -30.87
N SER A 697 -23.82 -59.27 -29.93
CA SER A 697 -24.10 -59.19 -28.48
C SER A 697 -23.68 -57.87 -27.87
N LYS A 698 -24.26 -57.53 -26.70
CA LYS A 698 -23.82 -56.40 -25.87
C LYS A 698 -22.51 -56.72 -25.20
#